data_2dc2ee2e9d5e5d91d592efef01f7d3d2
#
_entry.id   2dc2ee2e9d5e5d91d592efef01f7d3d2
#
_cell.length_a   1.000
_cell.length_b   1.000
_cell.length_c   1.000
_cell.angle_alpha   90.00
_cell.angle_beta   90.00
_cell.angle_gamma   90.00
#
_symmetry.space_group_name_H-M   'P 1'
#
loop_
_entity.id
_entity.type
_entity.pdbx_description
1 polymer ?
#
loop_
_entity_poly.entity_id
_entity_poly.type
_entity_poly.pdbx_seq_one_letter_code
_entity_poly.pdbx_strand_id
1 'polypeptide(L)'
;MYQKAFIVTLLAVAVNQQLHAETAKAQISANDDIPTTTLDELTLYAGIKSGTVLAQKISEMPEVTQVISEKQISQQAVAGRTVIDVLGQLVPSLGAGSGTASNFGMTMHGRPVQYLINGVPLTGSRDISRQINSINPKQLERIEVLSGATSIYGSGATGGLINLVTKSSYQQGLHGESRIGISTNNNFNKEALGYSAGQTVTFGNDKLNARVEVDYESRGGRFDSDNKRIAPEVWQTDLQDTDSLSVNTNLNYQVTPTQNINLAATYYKDQQQTDYAPDYGKGLGVLLKGDTPSMQAIKGLQLDNQPFTKKSTVSLNYNNSDIKGSNLNVTGYYRQEDGRYYPTPSSISVKPAYALIDSLAVDNATKNKYKKILANSAYSILQSTADINVVGLRAAMQTPSTWQDKKLLWSYGADFERETDKQYYDGNDLKTFIDSNGLKIQPNNTRYTAGPNSTIDKVGAFVNLDADVTDKWHVSGGVRHQNITTKTDAFTTRNEAQLQDLLAQFKLPYQAGSVPAGETKHNKTLFNLGTSYNIAPQQKIFANFSQGFNLPDIQRLLRDVNVGFKVNSDTVAPITVNNYELGWQGDFDKTKAKVVGFYNTSDKVVQFTKDFNVVAADTDERIYGAEASINHRFNQEWSAGSSLAYGKGEYKDAAGTWRDLGAFRVTPLKATAYAQYTFPQGSSLRLQGSAIGGTDEAYNDMLVAAVDKNISKSREAKITGYATLDLLGQVKLGKGDLAFGVYNIGNTRYRSVFNQSAEAIAGPLAGQEAQGRTYGLQYNLNWF
;
A
#
# COMPACT_ATOMS: atom_id res chain seq x y z
N MET A 1 -4.72 25.66 17.36
CA MET A 1 -5.93 25.04 16.79
C MET A 1 -6.77 26.01 15.97
N TYR A 2 -7.05 27.21 16.44
CA TYR A 2 -7.90 28.21 15.72
C TYR A 2 -7.30 28.79 14.42
N GLN A 3 -5.98 28.87 14.26
CA GLN A 3 -5.33 29.41 13.05
C GLN A 3 -5.45 28.50 11.81
N LYS A 4 -5.50 27.18 12.00
CA LYS A 4 -5.58 26.24 10.86
C LYS A 4 -7.00 26.11 10.27
N ALA A 5 -8.02 26.20 11.11
CA ALA A 5 -9.42 26.26 10.65
C ALA A 5 -9.73 27.58 9.91
N PHE A 6 -9.03 28.67 10.26
CA PHE A 6 -9.22 29.98 9.66
C PHE A 6 -8.74 30.07 8.21
N ILE A 7 -7.68 29.31 7.83
CA ILE A 7 -7.14 29.30 6.45
C ILE A 7 -8.09 28.56 5.49
N VAL A 8 -8.70 27.46 5.92
CA VAL A 8 -9.67 26.73 5.09
C VAL A 8 -10.95 27.53 4.92
N THR A 9 -11.39 28.24 5.97
CA THR A 9 -12.57 29.11 5.93
C THR A 9 -12.32 30.38 5.10
N LEU A 10 -11.10 30.95 5.12
CA LEU A 10 -10.73 32.10 4.31
C LEU A 10 -10.61 31.78 2.81
N LEU A 11 -10.15 30.58 2.44
CA LEU A 11 -10.17 30.13 1.05
C LEU A 11 -11.60 29.93 0.53
N ALA A 12 -12.50 29.38 1.34
CA ALA A 12 -13.91 29.22 0.99
C ALA A 12 -14.64 30.57 0.88
N VAL A 13 -14.30 31.55 1.72
CA VAL A 13 -14.90 32.91 1.71
C VAL A 13 -14.33 33.77 0.59
N ALA A 14 -13.04 33.68 0.27
CA ALA A 14 -12.42 34.43 -0.82
C ALA A 14 -12.94 34.01 -2.20
N VAL A 15 -13.22 32.70 -2.39
CA VAL A 15 -13.85 32.18 -3.61
C VAL A 15 -15.31 32.66 -3.71
N ASN A 16 -16.02 32.78 -2.58
CA ASN A 16 -17.42 33.18 -2.56
C ASN A 16 -17.62 34.70 -2.85
N GLN A 17 -16.65 35.57 -2.55
CA GLN A 17 -16.76 37.01 -2.80
C GLN A 17 -16.47 37.44 -4.23
N GLN A 18 -15.72 36.67 -5.01
CA GLN A 18 -15.47 36.97 -6.44
C GLN A 18 -16.55 36.45 -7.39
N LEU A 19 -17.47 35.61 -6.93
CA LEU A 19 -18.47 34.93 -7.77
C LEU A 19 -19.86 35.61 -7.80
N HIS A 20 -20.03 36.77 -7.19
CA HIS A 20 -21.32 37.51 -7.22
C HIS A 20 -21.50 38.48 -8.41
N ALA A 21 -20.63 38.40 -9.42
CA ALA A 21 -20.80 39.21 -10.64
C ALA A 21 -21.06 38.28 -11.84
N GLU A 22 -22.33 38.29 -12.27
CA GLU A 22 -22.91 37.74 -13.50
C GLU A 22 -23.85 36.54 -13.29
N THR A 23 -25.12 36.87 -12.98
CA THR A 23 -26.28 35.99 -13.19
C THR A 23 -26.89 36.26 -14.57
N ALA A 24 -26.65 35.40 -15.53
CA ALA A 24 -27.48 35.27 -16.72
C ALA A 24 -28.34 33.99 -16.59
N LYS A 25 -29.65 34.21 -16.56
CA LYS A 25 -30.69 33.15 -16.51
C LYS A 25 -30.69 32.35 -17.82
N ALA A 26 -30.41 31.05 -17.73
CA ALA A 26 -30.86 30.10 -18.72
C ALA A 26 -31.83 29.11 -18.05
N GLN A 27 -33.10 29.16 -18.46
CA GLN A 27 -34.10 28.14 -18.17
C GLN A 27 -33.73 26.88 -18.95
N ILE A 28 -33.45 25.78 -18.24
CA ILE A 28 -33.37 24.44 -18.85
C ILE A 28 -34.57 23.64 -18.34
N SER A 29 -35.33 23.12 -19.30
CA SER A 29 -36.52 22.31 -19.12
C SER A 29 -36.14 20.96 -18.44
N ALA A 30 -36.94 20.63 -17.43
CA ALA A 30 -36.91 19.33 -16.79
C ALA A 30 -37.60 18.31 -17.70
N ASN A 31 -36.81 17.54 -18.42
CA ASN A 31 -37.14 16.22 -18.94
C ASN A 31 -35.90 15.65 -19.63
N ASP A 32 -35.02 15.06 -18.88
CA ASP A 32 -34.07 14.08 -19.42
C ASP A 32 -34.03 12.92 -18.43
N ASP A 33 -34.53 11.79 -18.94
CA ASP A 33 -34.38 10.48 -18.36
C ASP A 33 -32.93 10.26 -17.99
N ILE A 34 -32.69 10.01 -16.69
CA ILE A 34 -31.38 9.54 -16.23
C ILE A 34 -31.12 8.23 -16.97
N PRO A 35 -30.12 8.14 -17.85
CA PRO A 35 -29.76 6.87 -18.43
C PRO A 35 -29.46 5.93 -17.27
N THR A 36 -30.24 4.89 -17.13
CA THR A 36 -29.82 3.70 -16.39
C THR A 36 -28.54 3.24 -17.04
N THR A 37 -27.41 3.70 -16.51
CA THR A 37 -26.12 3.15 -16.84
C THR A 37 -26.14 1.70 -16.34
N THR A 38 -26.59 0.82 -17.22
CA THR A 38 -26.15 -0.56 -17.25
C THR A 38 -24.64 -0.49 -17.04
N LEU A 39 -24.08 -1.39 -16.25
CA LEU A 39 -22.63 -1.57 -16.08
C LEU A 39 -21.97 -2.01 -17.41
N ASP A 40 -22.37 -1.36 -18.51
CA ASP A 40 -21.96 -1.65 -19.85
C ASP A 40 -20.67 -0.89 -20.13
N GLU A 41 -19.67 -1.69 -20.45
CA GLU A 41 -18.42 -1.27 -21.07
C GLU A 41 -17.59 -0.24 -20.26
N LEU A 42 -17.08 -0.67 -19.12
CA LEU A 42 -15.84 -0.09 -18.61
C LEU A 42 -14.73 -0.48 -19.59
N THR A 43 -14.63 0.32 -20.64
CA THR A 43 -13.45 0.32 -21.48
C THR A 43 -12.33 0.91 -20.62
N LEU A 44 -11.28 0.13 -20.37
CA LEU A 44 -10.00 0.70 -19.96
C LEU A 44 -9.54 1.60 -21.11
N TYR A 45 -9.92 2.86 -21.08
CA TYR A 45 -9.32 3.86 -21.96
C TYR A 45 -7.89 4.09 -21.49
N ALA A 46 -7.02 3.18 -21.88
CA ALA A 46 -5.61 3.42 -21.81
C ALA A 46 -5.30 4.68 -22.62
N GLY A 47 -4.59 5.57 -22.05
CA GLY A 47 -3.91 6.66 -22.70
C GLY A 47 -4.72 7.90 -23.02
N ILE A 48 -6.04 7.86 -23.16
CA ILE A 48 -6.77 9.06 -23.59
C ILE A 48 -7.29 9.89 -22.41
N LYS A 49 -7.50 9.30 -21.24
CA LYS A 49 -8.10 10.03 -20.11
C LYS A 49 -7.39 9.90 -18.77
N SER A 50 -6.46 8.98 -18.58
CA SER A 50 -5.77 8.82 -17.28
C SER A 50 -4.64 7.81 -17.35
N GLY A 51 -3.43 8.20 -17.67
CA GLY A 51 -2.18 7.52 -17.28
C GLY A 51 -2.05 5.98 -17.39
N THR A 52 -3.00 5.27 -17.99
CA THR A 52 -2.90 3.83 -18.23
C THR A 52 -2.22 3.55 -19.56
N VAL A 53 -1.43 2.49 -19.64
CA VAL A 53 -0.51 2.25 -20.77
C VAL A 53 -1.18 1.49 -21.92
N LEU A 54 -2.32 0.84 -21.71
CA LEU A 54 -2.94 -0.06 -22.69
C LEU A 54 -4.44 0.15 -22.80
N ALA A 55 -4.94 0.42 -24.02
CA ALA A 55 -6.36 0.57 -24.33
C ALA A 55 -6.97 -0.76 -24.74
N GLN A 56 -7.19 -1.65 -23.76
CA GLN A 56 -8.00 -2.84 -24.00
C GLN A 56 -9.35 -2.73 -23.29
N LYS A 57 -10.41 -3.25 -23.92
CA LYS A 57 -11.65 -3.48 -23.19
C LYS A 57 -11.39 -4.53 -22.11
N ILE A 58 -11.73 -4.23 -20.86
CA ILE A 58 -11.57 -5.16 -19.73
C ILE A 58 -12.23 -6.50 -20.00
N SER A 59 -13.36 -6.47 -20.72
CA SER A 59 -14.08 -7.67 -21.12
C SER A 59 -13.30 -8.59 -22.08
N GLU A 60 -12.31 -8.05 -22.79
CA GLU A 60 -11.50 -8.78 -23.78
C GLU A 60 -10.15 -9.24 -23.21
N MET A 61 -9.73 -8.70 -22.05
CA MET A 61 -8.47 -9.11 -21.43
C MET A 61 -8.55 -10.56 -20.93
N PRO A 62 -7.55 -11.40 -21.25
CA PRO A 62 -7.48 -12.76 -20.74
C PRO A 62 -7.06 -12.83 -19.27
N GLU A 63 -6.66 -11.70 -18.68
CA GLU A 63 -6.21 -11.59 -17.30
C GLU A 63 -7.39 -11.37 -16.34
N VAL A 64 -7.18 -11.72 -15.08
CA VAL A 64 -8.15 -11.46 -14.01
C VAL A 64 -8.16 -9.96 -13.71
N THR A 65 -9.20 -9.26 -14.14
CA THR A 65 -9.33 -7.80 -13.92
C THR A 65 -10.58 -7.47 -13.15
N GLN A 66 -10.49 -6.45 -12.32
CA GLN A 66 -11.62 -5.85 -11.63
C GLN A 66 -11.49 -4.32 -11.69
N VAL A 67 -12.59 -3.64 -12.02
CA VAL A 67 -12.66 -2.18 -11.88
C VAL A 67 -13.66 -1.85 -10.78
N ILE A 68 -13.18 -1.10 -9.79
CA ILE A 68 -13.98 -0.56 -8.70
C ILE A 68 -14.35 0.87 -9.08
N SER A 69 -15.64 1.13 -9.28
CA SER A 69 -16.13 2.43 -9.73
C SER A 69 -16.13 3.48 -8.61
N GLU A 70 -16.18 4.75 -9.00
CA GLU A 70 -16.34 5.88 -8.06
C GLU A 70 -17.50 5.67 -7.07
N LYS A 71 -18.64 5.18 -7.56
CA LYS A 71 -19.81 4.89 -6.72
C LYS A 71 -19.50 3.85 -5.64
N GLN A 72 -18.80 2.77 -5.99
CA GLN A 72 -18.40 1.74 -5.03
C GLN A 72 -17.38 2.27 -4.02
N ILE A 73 -16.42 3.08 -4.49
CA ILE A 73 -15.44 3.75 -3.62
C ILE A 73 -16.14 4.68 -2.64
N SER A 74 -17.02 5.56 -3.14
CA SER A 74 -17.74 6.56 -2.33
C SER A 74 -18.63 5.92 -1.27
N GLN A 75 -19.27 4.78 -1.58
CA GLN A 75 -20.05 4.01 -0.61
C GLN A 75 -19.22 3.49 0.56
N GLN A 76 -17.95 3.10 0.30
CA GLN A 76 -17.03 2.59 1.33
C GLN A 76 -16.28 3.71 2.06
N ALA A 77 -16.02 4.82 1.39
CA ALA A 77 -15.17 5.90 1.85
C ALA A 77 -15.93 6.97 2.67
N VAL A 78 -16.75 6.56 3.63
CA VAL A 78 -17.35 7.50 4.61
C VAL A 78 -16.26 7.94 5.59
N ALA A 79 -16.46 9.08 6.26
CA ALA A 79 -15.47 9.71 7.14
C ALA A 79 -14.69 8.71 8.02
N GLY A 80 -13.38 8.84 8.04
CA GLY A 80 -12.46 7.99 8.80
C GLY A 80 -11.97 6.72 8.07
N ARG A 81 -12.46 6.43 6.86
CA ARG A 81 -12.02 5.24 6.09
C ARG A 81 -10.90 5.57 5.11
N THR A 82 -9.98 4.64 4.95
CA THR A 82 -8.79 4.74 4.09
C THR A 82 -8.95 3.94 2.80
N VAL A 83 -8.05 4.12 1.83
CA VAL A 83 -8.01 3.29 0.59
C VAL A 83 -7.77 1.82 0.92
N ILE A 84 -6.97 1.52 1.94
CA ILE A 84 -6.75 0.13 2.42
C ILE A 84 -8.06 -0.51 2.85
N ASP A 85 -8.91 0.21 3.57
CA ASP A 85 -10.21 -0.30 4.01
C ASP A 85 -11.13 -0.61 2.83
N VAL A 86 -11.15 0.30 1.83
CA VAL A 86 -11.93 0.12 0.59
C VAL A 86 -11.46 -1.12 -0.18
N LEU A 87 -10.16 -1.24 -0.39
CA LEU A 87 -9.57 -2.37 -1.10
C LEU A 87 -9.76 -3.69 -0.34
N GLY A 88 -9.53 -3.68 0.97
CA GLY A 88 -9.72 -4.86 1.81
C GLY A 88 -11.14 -5.42 1.76
N GLN A 89 -12.16 -4.56 1.58
CA GLN A 89 -13.56 -4.98 1.44
C GLN A 89 -13.93 -5.41 0.02
N LEU A 90 -13.41 -4.73 -1.01
CA LEU A 90 -13.87 -4.88 -2.38
C LEU A 90 -13.01 -5.80 -3.26
N VAL A 91 -11.75 -6.09 -2.86
CA VAL A 91 -10.84 -6.98 -3.59
C VAL A 91 -10.70 -8.31 -2.85
N PRO A 92 -11.26 -9.40 -3.38
CA PRO A 92 -11.27 -10.69 -2.68
C PRO A 92 -9.89 -11.23 -2.39
N SER A 93 -9.02 -11.25 -3.39
CA SER A 93 -7.64 -11.80 -3.33
C SER A 93 -6.65 -10.97 -2.52
N LEU A 94 -7.00 -9.72 -2.16
CA LEU A 94 -6.13 -8.85 -1.38
C LEU A 94 -6.28 -9.13 0.11
N GLY A 95 -5.15 -9.22 0.83
CA GLY A 95 -5.12 -9.35 2.27
C GLY A 95 -5.90 -8.25 2.99
N ALA A 96 -6.41 -8.55 4.17
CA ALA A 96 -7.12 -7.56 5.00
C ALA A 96 -6.14 -6.49 5.51
N GLY A 97 -6.59 -5.25 5.60
CA GLY A 97 -5.80 -4.15 6.14
C GLY A 97 -5.40 -4.35 7.60
N SER A 98 -4.27 -3.77 7.98
CA SER A 98 -3.74 -3.82 9.35
C SER A 98 -4.51 -2.92 10.33
N GLY A 99 -5.30 -1.98 9.82
CA GLY A 99 -5.89 -0.89 10.61
C GLY A 99 -4.87 0.22 10.97
N THR A 100 -3.65 0.17 10.44
CA THR A 100 -2.62 1.22 10.57
C THR A 100 -2.39 1.92 9.22
N ALA A 101 -1.44 2.83 9.13
CA ALA A 101 -1.04 3.45 7.86
C ALA A 101 -0.37 2.44 6.90
N SER A 102 0.05 1.29 7.40
CA SER A 102 0.83 0.29 6.69
C SER A 102 0.00 -0.57 5.75
N ASN A 103 0.54 -0.85 4.57
CA ASN A 103 0.07 -1.88 3.65
C ASN A 103 0.85 -3.21 3.76
N PHE A 104 1.63 -3.41 4.82
CA PHE A 104 2.26 -4.69 5.11
C PHE A 104 1.22 -5.81 5.25
N GLY A 105 1.54 -6.98 4.73
CA GLY A 105 0.63 -8.12 4.72
C GLY A 105 -0.51 -8.04 3.71
N MET A 106 -0.66 -6.91 2.99
CA MET A 106 -1.63 -6.78 1.91
C MET A 106 -1.07 -7.37 0.61
N THR A 107 -0.91 -8.67 0.60
CA THR A 107 -0.49 -9.43 -0.58
C THR A 107 -1.69 -9.82 -1.43
N MET A 108 -1.47 -10.03 -2.72
CA MET A 108 -2.44 -10.63 -3.62
C MET A 108 -1.89 -11.99 -4.07
N HIS A 109 -2.68 -13.05 -3.91
CA HIS A 109 -2.20 -14.42 -4.12
C HIS A 109 -0.89 -14.74 -3.37
N GLY A 110 -0.73 -14.17 -2.15
CA GLY A 110 0.48 -14.34 -1.33
C GLY A 110 1.74 -13.65 -1.85
N ARG A 111 1.63 -12.78 -2.85
CA ARG A 111 2.73 -12.05 -3.49
C ARG A 111 2.58 -10.53 -3.34
N PRO A 112 3.69 -9.77 -3.37
CA PRO A 112 3.65 -8.32 -3.38
C PRO A 112 2.84 -7.76 -4.54
N VAL A 113 2.15 -6.65 -4.27
CA VAL A 113 1.33 -5.91 -5.23
C VAL A 113 2.04 -4.64 -5.66
N GLN A 114 2.05 -4.35 -6.94
CA GLN A 114 2.48 -3.07 -7.46
C GLN A 114 1.33 -2.06 -7.40
N TYR A 115 1.53 -0.96 -6.68
CA TYR A 115 0.58 0.14 -6.62
C TYR A 115 1.00 1.26 -7.57
N LEU A 116 0.02 1.82 -8.28
CA LEU A 116 0.23 2.96 -9.17
C LEU A 116 -0.79 4.06 -8.84
N ILE A 117 -0.43 5.30 -9.15
CA ILE A 117 -1.36 6.43 -9.20
C ILE A 117 -1.31 7.03 -10.61
N ASN A 118 -2.43 7.04 -11.31
CA ASN A 118 -2.51 7.47 -12.71
C ASN A 118 -1.44 6.82 -13.60
N GLY A 119 -1.13 5.54 -13.38
CA GLY A 119 -0.11 4.78 -14.10
C GLY A 119 1.35 5.02 -13.64
N VAL A 120 1.59 5.92 -12.69
CA VAL A 120 2.93 6.15 -12.09
C VAL A 120 3.14 5.17 -10.94
N PRO A 121 4.23 4.36 -10.93
CA PRO A 121 4.51 3.43 -9.84
C PRO A 121 4.69 4.12 -8.49
N LEU A 122 3.98 3.64 -7.47
CA LEU A 122 4.13 4.06 -6.08
C LEU A 122 5.05 3.14 -5.28
N THR A 123 5.20 1.89 -5.71
CA THR A 123 6.10 0.91 -5.10
C THR A 123 7.45 0.96 -5.78
N GLY A 124 8.51 0.85 -5.01
CA GLY A 124 9.90 0.75 -5.45
C GLY A 124 10.55 -0.51 -4.91
N SER A 125 11.87 -0.58 -4.93
CA SER A 125 12.65 -1.63 -4.27
C SER A 125 12.56 -1.52 -2.75
N ARG A 126 12.53 -0.28 -2.25
CA ARG A 126 12.26 0.03 -0.85
C ARG A 126 10.75 0.15 -0.63
N ASP A 127 10.19 -0.80 0.08
CA ASP A 127 8.80 -0.74 0.51
C ASP A 127 8.71 -0.06 1.88
N ILE A 128 8.29 1.19 1.91
CA ILE A 128 7.98 1.90 3.16
C ILE A 128 6.57 1.59 3.66
N SER A 129 5.86 0.74 2.93
CA SER A 129 4.57 0.18 3.32
C SER A 129 3.45 1.19 3.65
N ARG A 130 3.49 2.38 3.04
CA ARG A 130 2.48 3.45 3.25
C ARG A 130 1.93 4.03 1.96
N GLN A 131 2.21 3.38 0.83
CA GLN A 131 1.94 3.92 -0.49
C GLN A 131 0.46 4.14 -0.72
N ILE A 132 -0.38 3.17 -0.32
CA ILE A 132 -1.82 3.18 -0.59
C ILE A 132 -2.52 4.29 0.21
N ASN A 133 -2.11 4.53 1.46
CA ASN A 133 -2.74 5.52 2.32
C ASN A 133 -2.28 6.96 2.05
N SER A 134 -1.48 7.19 1.00
CA SER A 134 -1.04 8.52 0.60
C SER A 134 -2.00 9.23 -0.37
N ILE A 135 -3.23 8.75 -0.48
CA ILE A 135 -4.30 9.38 -1.26
C ILE A 135 -5.63 9.23 -0.52
N ASN A 136 -6.44 10.27 -0.57
CA ASN A 136 -7.79 10.19 -0.05
C ASN A 136 -8.67 9.39 -1.02
N PRO A 137 -9.40 8.35 -0.57
CA PRO A 137 -10.25 7.55 -1.46
C PRO A 137 -11.30 8.37 -2.19
N LYS A 138 -11.71 9.52 -1.66
CA LYS A 138 -12.69 10.43 -2.29
C LYS A 138 -12.16 11.13 -3.54
N GLN A 139 -10.83 11.19 -3.69
CA GLN A 139 -10.14 11.75 -4.87
C GLN A 139 -10.08 10.75 -6.03
N LEU A 140 -10.49 9.50 -5.82
CA LEU A 140 -10.44 8.45 -6.83
C LEU A 140 -11.70 8.44 -7.70
N GLU A 141 -11.49 8.36 -9.02
CA GLU A 141 -12.52 8.10 -10.02
C GLU A 141 -12.81 6.60 -10.11
N ARG A 142 -11.74 5.79 -10.07
CA ARG A 142 -11.83 4.33 -10.07
C ARG A 142 -10.54 3.70 -9.54
N ILE A 143 -10.63 2.42 -9.23
CA ILE A 143 -9.46 1.59 -8.91
C ILE A 143 -9.46 0.42 -9.90
N GLU A 144 -8.35 0.23 -10.59
CA GLU A 144 -8.12 -0.86 -11.54
C GLU A 144 -7.26 -1.93 -10.88
N VAL A 145 -7.73 -3.17 -10.86
CA VAL A 145 -7.05 -4.31 -10.22
C VAL A 145 -6.77 -5.38 -11.26
N LEU A 146 -5.51 -5.71 -11.46
CA LEU A 146 -5.06 -6.86 -12.23
C LEU A 146 -4.50 -7.88 -11.24
N SER A 147 -5.08 -9.06 -11.19
CA SER A 147 -4.58 -10.17 -10.37
C SER A 147 -3.51 -10.93 -11.15
N GLY A 148 -2.59 -11.54 -10.42
CA GLY A 148 -1.48 -12.30 -11.02
C GLY A 148 -0.30 -11.45 -11.44
N ALA A 149 0.83 -12.10 -11.74
CA ALA A 149 2.01 -11.41 -12.19
C ALA A 149 1.77 -10.74 -13.55
N THR A 150 2.41 -9.59 -13.79
CA THR A 150 2.38 -8.94 -15.09
C THR A 150 3.74 -8.37 -15.46
N SER A 151 4.19 -8.64 -16.67
CA SER A 151 5.49 -8.17 -17.16
C SER A 151 5.44 -6.76 -17.77
N ILE A 152 4.27 -6.35 -18.29
CA ILE A 152 4.13 -5.12 -19.08
C ILE A 152 4.48 -3.87 -18.27
N TYR A 153 4.15 -3.87 -16.98
CA TYR A 153 4.33 -2.72 -16.09
C TYR A 153 5.67 -2.67 -15.35
N GLY A 154 6.59 -3.59 -15.64
CA GLY A 154 7.94 -3.63 -15.05
C GLY A 154 8.02 -4.40 -13.72
N SER A 155 8.92 -3.96 -12.83
CA SER A 155 9.17 -4.63 -11.55
C SER A 155 8.06 -4.36 -10.52
N GLY A 156 7.87 -5.32 -9.59
CA GLY A 156 6.97 -5.16 -8.44
C GLY A 156 5.60 -5.82 -8.60
N ALA A 157 5.18 -6.17 -9.82
CA ALA A 157 3.89 -6.80 -10.09
C ALA A 157 3.98 -8.33 -10.07
N THR A 158 4.34 -8.92 -8.93
CA THR A 158 4.43 -10.39 -8.79
C THR A 158 3.14 -11.03 -8.30
N GLY A 159 2.34 -10.34 -7.50
CA GLY A 159 1.00 -10.76 -7.09
C GLY A 159 -0.10 -10.10 -7.89
N GLY A 160 0.18 -8.97 -8.49
CA GLY A 160 -0.76 -8.18 -9.26
C GLY A 160 -0.43 -6.70 -9.25
N LEU A 161 -1.34 -5.93 -9.82
CA LEU A 161 -1.22 -4.48 -9.95
C LEU A 161 -2.52 -3.82 -9.50
N ILE A 162 -2.41 -2.72 -8.77
CA ILE A 162 -3.54 -1.86 -8.39
C ILE A 162 -3.23 -0.43 -8.82
N ASN A 163 -4.02 0.09 -9.78
CA ASN A 163 -3.88 1.46 -10.26
C ASN A 163 -4.99 2.34 -9.68
N LEU A 164 -4.59 3.35 -8.90
CA LEU A 164 -5.46 4.35 -8.30
C LEU A 164 -5.62 5.51 -9.29
N VAL A 165 -6.78 5.61 -9.92
CA VAL A 165 -7.04 6.64 -10.92
C VAL A 165 -7.77 7.80 -10.28
N THR A 166 -7.15 8.98 -10.31
CA THR A 166 -7.72 10.20 -9.71
C THR A 166 -8.80 10.80 -10.60
N LYS A 167 -9.76 11.49 -9.99
CA LYS A 167 -10.82 12.19 -10.69
C LYS A 167 -10.26 13.25 -11.62
N SER A 168 -10.86 13.38 -12.78
CA SER A 168 -10.60 14.41 -13.76
C SER A 168 -11.89 15.15 -14.11
N SER A 169 -11.80 16.39 -14.57
CA SER A 169 -12.96 17.17 -14.94
C SER A 169 -13.27 17.00 -16.43
N TYR A 170 -14.53 16.77 -16.77
CA TYR A 170 -15.03 16.74 -18.15
C TYR A 170 -16.32 17.53 -18.34
N GLN A 171 -16.79 18.25 -17.31
CA GLN A 171 -17.96 19.10 -17.38
C GLN A 171 -17.56 20.49 -17.87
N GLN A 172 -18.37 21.08 -18.77
CA GLN A 172 -18.18 22.46 -19.21
C GLN A 172 -18.59 23.44 -18.10
N GLY A 173 -17.86 24.56 -18.01
CA GLY A 173 -18.10 25.59 -17.01
C GLY A 173 -17.32 25.36 -15.71
N LEU A 174 -17.69 26.14 -14.72
CA LEU A 174 -17.11 26.11 -13.37
C LEU A 174 -18.04 25.33 -12.45
N HIS A 175 -17.52 24.33 -11.74
CA HIS A 175 -18.24 23.55 -10.77
C HIS A 175 -17.46 23.42 -9.48
N GLY A 176 -18.15 23.17 -8.37
CA GLY A 176 -17.51 22.97 -7.10
C GLY A 176 -18.22 21.95 -6.23
N GLU A 177 -17.45 21.31 -5.36
CA GLU A 177 -17.96 20.39 -4.35
C GLU A 177 -17.29 20.70 -3.02
N SER A 178 -18.10 20.84 -1.97
CA SER A 178 -17.63 20.98 -0.59
C SER A 178 -18.01 19.74 0.21
N ARG A 179 -17.09 19.24 1.01
CA ARG A 179 -17.27 18.04 1.84
C ARG A 179 -16.93 18.37 3.30
N ILE A 180 -17.76 17.89 4.22
CA ILE A 180 -17.46 17.89 5.65
C ILE A 180 -17.78 16.52 6.23
N GLY A 181 -16.99 16.07 7.19
CA GLY A 181 -17.18 14.75 7.81
C GLY A 181 -16.77 14.74 9.27
N ILE A 182 -17.36 13.82 10.00
CA ILE A 182 -17.08 13.55 11.41
C ILE A 182 -17.04 12.04 11.62
N SER A 183 -16.13 11.58 12.48
CA SER A 183 -16.05 10.18 12.89
C SER A 183 -15.79 10.06 14.39
N THR A 184 -16.21 8.95 15.00
CA THR A 184 -16.02 8.69 16.43
C THR A 184 -16.14 7.20 16.75
N ASN A 185 -15.80 6.80 17.97
CA ASN A 185 -15.93 5.44 18.48
C ASN A 185 -17.29 5.18 19.16
N ASN A 186 -17.50 3.95 19.62
CA ASN A 186 -18.74 3.47 20.23
C ASN A 186 -19.21 4.32 21.43
N ASN A 187 -18.32 4.88 22.22
CA ASN A 187 -18.63 5.68 23.40
C ASN A 187 -18.70 7.19 23.13
N PHE A 188 -18.58 7.62 21.89
CA PHE A 188 -18.50 9.05 21.54
C PHE A 188 -17.40 9.77 22.34
N ASN A 189 -16.29 9.08 22.59
CA ASN A 189 -15.19 9.63 23.36
C ASN A 189 -14.61 10.84 22.63
N LYS A 190 -14.43 11.95 23.35
CA LYS A 190 -13.86 13.18 22.80
C LYS A 190 -12.46 12.95 22.17
N GLU A 191 -11.66 12.04 22.73
CA GLU A 191 -10.35 11.69 22.18
C GLU A 191 -10.42 10.85 20.90
N ALA A 192 -11.55 10.21 20.60
CA ALA A 192 -11.79 9.46 19.37
C ALA A 192 -12.36 10.31 18.22
N LEU A 193 -12.68 11.58 18.50
CA LEU A 193 -13.31 12.44 17.53
C LEU A 193 -12.37 12.74 16.37
N GLY A 194 -12.80 12.39 15.16
CA GLY A 194 -12.15 12.78 13.92
C GLY A 194 -13.05 13.70 13.11
N TYR A 195 -12.46 14.57 12.30
CA TYR A 195 -13.19 15.45 11.39
C TYR A 195 -12.45 15.64 10.08
N SER A 196 -13.19 15.89 9.02
CA SER A 196 -12.62 16.15 7.70
C SER A 196 -13.32 17.29 6.99
N ALA A 197 -12.58 18.01 6.16
CA ALA A 197 -13.12 19.02 5.26
C ALA A 197 -12.40 18.90 3.92
N GLY A 198 -13.17 19.00 2.84
CA GLY A 198 -12.63 18.94 1.48
C GLY A 198 -13.29 19.97 0.57
N GLN A 199 -12.52 20.50 -0.36
CA GLN A 199 -12.98 21.43 -1.38
C GLN A 199 -12.44 21.01 -2.73
N THR A 200 -13.34 20.89 -3.70
CA THR A 200 -13.00 20.64 -5.10
C THR A 200 -13.48 21.79 -5.94
N VAL A 201 -12.66 22.22 -6.89
CA VAL A 201 -13.02 23.15 -7.96
C VAL A 201 -12.67 22.53 -9.29
N THR A 202 -13.59 22.52 -10.21
CA THR A 202 -13.39 22.03 -11.57
C THR A 202 -13.77 23.11 -12.57
N PHE A 203 -13.01 23.17 -13.63
CA PHE A 203 -13.26 24.03 -14.78
C PHE A 203 -13.10 23.25 -16.07
N GLY A 204 -14.02 23.38 -17.01
CA GLY A 204 -13.94 22.72 -18.31
C GLY A 204 -14.41 23.60 -19.44
N ASN A 205 -13.68 23.54 -20.56
CA ASN A 205 -14.11 24.05 -21.87
C ASN A 205 -13.58 23.09 -22.95
N ASP A 206 -13.79 23.44 -24.23
CA ASP A 206 -13.41 22.58 -25.36
C ASP A 206 -11.92 22.21 -25.41
N LYS A 207 -11.05 23.03 -24.80
CA LYS A 207 -9.59 22.82 -24.83
C LYS A 207 -8.98 22.48 -23.49
N LEU A 208 -9.50 23.04 -22.40
CA LEU A 208 -8.91 22.90 -21.07
C LEU A 208 -9.92 22.29 -20.09
N ASN A 209 -9.51 21.22 -19.45
CA ASN A 209 -10.17 20.69 -18.28
C ASN A 209 -9.20 20.75 -17.09
N ALA A 210 -9.66 21.37 -16.01
CA ALA A 210 -8.87 21.56 -14.80
C ALA A 210 -9.66 21.10 -13.59
N ARG A 211 -9.00 20.40 -12.67
CA ARG A 211 -9.52 20.02 -11.37
C ARG A 211 -8.47 20.26 -10.31
N VAL A 212 -8.84 20.93 -9.24
CA VAL A 212 -8.03 21.09 -8.03
C VAL A 212 -8.88 20.65 -6.85
N GLU A 213 -8.32 19.81 -6.02
CA GLU A 213 -8.98 19.26 -4.84
C GLU A 213 -8.04 19.33 -3.65
N VAL A 214 -8.55 19.81 -2.52
CA VAL A 214 -7.84 19.92 -1.25
C VAL A 214 -8.68 19.25 -0.18
N ASP A 215 -8.10 18.27 0.51
CA ASP A 215 -8.73 17.59 1.64
C ASP A 215 -7.86 17.71 2.88
N TYR A 216 -8.48 18.02 3.99
CA TYR A 216 -7.91 17.97 5.32
C TYR A 216 -8.67 16.94 6.15
N GLU A 217 -7.94 16.11 6.89
CA GLU A 217 -8.53 15.15 7.82
C GLU A 217 -7.73 15.13 9.12
N SER A 218 -8.42 15.22 10.25
CA SER A 218 -7.87 15.01 11.59
C SER A 218 -8.49 13.76 12.18
N ARG A 219 -7.66 12.85 12.65
CA ARG A 219 -8.06 11.58 13.26
C ARG A 219 -7.70 11.59 14.73
N GLY A 220 -8.64 11.22 15.58
CA GLY A 220 -8.42 11.01 17.01
C GLY A 220 -7.83 9.63 17.32
N GLY A 221 -7.83 9.28 18.59
CA GLY A 221 -7.38 7.99 19.09
C GLY A 221 -8.30 6.85 18.69
N ARG A 222 -7.75 5.63 18.69
CA ARG A 222 -8.45 4.39 18.41
C ARG A 222 -8.78 3.67 19.71
N PHE A 223 -9.93 3.03 19.76
CA PHE A 223 -10.45 2.35 20.94
C PHE A 223 -10.90 0.94 20.56
N ASP A 224 -10.59 -0.02 21.41
CA ASP A 224 -11.01 -1.41 21.25
C ASP A 224 -12.52 -1.61 21.55
N SER A 225 -12.99 -2.85 21.50
CA SER A 225 -14.39 -3.18 21.78
C SER A 225 -14.80 -2.90 23.23
N ASP A 226 -13.85 -2.87 24.17
CA ASP A 226 -14.09 -2.54 25.58
C ASP A 226 -13.99 -1.03 25.85
N ASN A 227 -13.86 -0.20 24.80
CA ASN A 227 -13.65 1.24 24.84
C ASN A 227 -12.37 1.68 25.56
N LYS A 228 -11.36 0.83 25.57
CA LYS A 228 -10.03 1.15 26.04
C LYS A 228 -9.22 1.70 24.87
N ARG A 229 -8.44 2.75 25.12
CA ARG A 229 -7.58 3.33 24.09
C ARG A 229 -6.49 2.35 23.72
N ILE A 230 -6.37 2.06 22.43
CA ILE A 230 -5.34 1.19 21.85
C ILE A 230 -4.00 1.91 21.91
N ALA A 231 -2.95 1.22 22.33
CA ALA A 231 -1.59 1.77 22.35
C ALA A 231 -1.15 2.19 20.95
N PRO A 232 -0.28 3.23 20.81
CA PRO A 232 0.32 3.57 19.54
C PRO A 232 1.05 2.37 18.93
N GLU A 233 0.93 2.21 17.63
CA GLU A 233 1.66 1.20 16.87
C GLU A 233 3.10 1.69 16.66
N VAL A 234 4.08 0.95 17.21
CA VAL A 234 5.48 1.37 17.26
C VAL A 234 6.33 0.86 16.10
N TRP A 235 5.87 -0.16 15.38
CA TRP A 235 6.63 -0.79 14.30
C TRP A 235 6.36 -0.19 12.94
N GLN A 236 5.14 0.29 12.75
CA GLN A 236 4.68 0.97 11.55
C GLN A 236 4.24 2.39 11.92
N THR A 237 3.59 3.09 11.05
CA THR A 237 3.01 4.39 11.43
C THR A 237 1.55 4.22 11.71
N ASP A 238 1.16 4.66 12.87
CA ASP A 238 -0.23 4.68 13.31
C ASP A 238 -1.04 5.74 12.56
N LEU A 239 -2.34 5.54 12.51
CA LEU A 239 -3.32 6.53 12.05
C LEU A 239 -3.94 7.33 13.19
N GLN A 240 -3.61 6.99 14.47
CA GLN A 240 -4.12 7.70 15.64
C GLN A 240 -3.48 9.06 15.80
N ASP A 241 -4.26 10.03 16.27
CA ASP A 241 -3.80 11.39 16.55
C ASP A 241 -3.04 12.01 15.38
N THR A 242 -3.59 11.87 14.16
CA THR A 242 -2.94 12.36 12.94
C THR A 242 -3.73 13.48 12.29
N ASP A 243 -2.98 14.44 11.76
CA ASP A 243 -3.51 15.47 10.85
C ASP A 243 -2.96 15.20 9.45
N SER A 244 -3.82 15.08 8.45
CA SER A 244 -3.43 14.89 7.07
C SER A 244 -3.95 15.98 6.15
N LEU A 245 -3.12 16.35 5.17
CA LEU A 245 -3.45 17.24 4.07
C LEU A 245 -3.17 16.52 2.76
N SER A 246 -4.17 16.47 1.88
CA SER A 246 -4.08 15.91 0.54
C SER A 246 -4.46 16.96 -0.48
N VAL A 247 -3.62 17.16 -1.50
CA VAL A 247 -3.90 18.04 -2.65
C VAL A 247 -3.76 17.20 -3.90
N ASN A 248 -4.78 17.27 -4.76
CA ASN A 248 -4.77 16.63 -6.06
C ASN A 248 -5.09 17.66 -7.14
N THR A 249 -4.29 17.70 -8.20
CA THR A 249 -4.47 18.59 -9.35
C THR A 249 -4.41 17.77 -10.61
N ASN A 250 -5.35 17.97 -11.51
CA ASN A 250 -5.38 17.38 -12.84
C ASN A 250 -5.71 18.46 -13.86
N LEU A 251 -4.82 18.67 -14.81
CA LEU A 251 -4.99 19.61 -15.92
C LEU A 251 -4.87 18.86 -17.22
N ASN A 252 -5.91 18.87 -18.04
CA ASN A 252 -5.89 18.25 -19.36
C ASN A 252 -6.11 19.32 -20.45
N TYR A 253 -5.15 19.46 -21.35
CA TYR A 253 -5.19 20.41 -22.44
C TYR A 253 -5.23 19.71 -23.80
N GLN A 254 -6.31 19.95 -24.55
CA GLN A 254 -6.48 19.44 -25.91
C GLN A 254 -5.74 20.33 -26.89
N VAL A 255 -4.60 19.84 -27.40
CA VAL A 255 -3.73 20.58 -28.34
C VAL A 255 -4.37 20.57 -29.75
N THR A 256 -4.78 19.39 -30.21
CA THR A 256 -5.52 19.15 -31.45
C THR A 256 -6.60 18.10 -31.19
N PRO A 257 -7.51 17.79 -32.11
CA PRO A 257 -8.49 16.73 -31.90
C PRO A 257 -7.90 15.35 -31.54
N THR A 258 -6.65 15.09 -31.96
CA THR A 258 -5.94 13.81 -31.69
C THR A 258 -4.85 13.92 -30.64
N GLN A 259 -4.50 15.13 -30.18
CA GLN A 259 -3.37 15.34 -29.28
C GLN A 259 -3.82 16.01 -27.99
N ASN A 260 -3.45 15.44 -26.87
CA ASN A 260 -3.64 16.07 -25.57
C ASN A 260 -2.38 16.00 -24.67
N ILE A 261 -2.32 16.91 -23.73
CA ILE A 261 -1.31 16.95 -22.67
C ILE A 261 -2.06 16.93 -21.34
N ASN A 262 -1.70 16.00 -20.48
CA ASN A 262 -2.24 15.91 -19.13
C ASN A 262 -1.13 16.10 -18.10
N LEU A 263 -1.32 17.06 -17.18
CA LEU A 263 -0.48 17.25 -16.00
C LEU A 263 -1.29 16.78 -14.78
N ALA A 264 -0.77 15.76 -14.07
CA ALA A 264 -1.31 15.32 -12.80
C ALA A 264 -0.29 15.56 -11.70
N ALA A 265 -0.72 16.13 -10.57
CA ALA A 265 0.12 16.37 -9.41
C ALA A 265 -0.65 15.98 -8.15
N THR A 266 -0.01 15.22 -7.26
CA THR A 266 -0.54 14.87 -5.95
C THR A 266 0.46 15.25 -4.86
N TYR A 267 -0.06 15.77 -3.77
CA TYR A 267 0.69 16.04 -2.55
C TYR A 267 -0.08 15.45 -1.37
N TYR A 268 0.60 14.72 -0.52
CA TYR A 268 0.06 14.17 0.70
C TYR A 268 1.03 14.41 1.86
N LYS A 269 0.52 14.87 2.99
CA LYS A 269 1.24 14.93 4.25
C LYS A 269 0.33 14.43 5.37
N ASP A 270 0.80 13.46 6.12
CA ASP A 270 0.19 12.96 7.35
C ASP A 270 1.19 13.13 8.47
N GLN A 271 0.77 13.69 9.60
CA GLN A 271 1.64 13.93 10.75
C GLN A 271 0.93 13.54 12.03
N GLN A 272 1.53 12.65 12.78
CA GLN A 272 1.06 12.28 14.11
C GLN A 272 1.34 13.42 15.12
N GLN A 273 0.45 13.56 16.10
CA GLN A 273 0.57 14.53 17.19
C GLN A 273 0.09 13.86 18.49
N THR A 274 0.64 12.68 18.79
CA THR A 274 0.21 11.89 19.93
C THR A 274 0.92 12.30 21.23
N ASP A 275 0.16 12.33 22.33
CA ASP A 275 0.65 12.42 23.70
C ASP A 275 0.54 11.08 24.45
N TYR A 276 0.42 9.98 23.68
CA TYR A 276 0.30 8.62 24.21
C TYR A 276 1.51 7.76 23.82
N ALA A 277 1.94 6.91 24.75
CA ALA A 277 2.98 5.90 24.57
C ALA A 277 2.39 4.50 24.72
N PRO A 278 3.08 3.44 24.20
CA PRO A 278 2.81 2.08 24.63
C PRO A 278 3.11 1.90 26.11
N ASP A 279 2.49 0.93 26.75
CA ASP A 279 2.82 0.54 28.12
C ASP A 279 4.09 -0.34 28.12
N TYR A 280 5.21 0.26 28.50
CA TYR A 280 6.46 -0.48 28.66
C TYR A 280 6.59 -1.18 30.03
N GLY A 281 5.54 -1.15 30.86
CA GLY A 281 5.56 -1.71 32.20
C GLY A 281 6.39 -0.89 33.20
N LYS A 282 6.25 -1.23 34.48
CA LYS A 282 7.00 -0.54 35.55
C LYS A 282 8.52 -0.75 35.38
N GLY A 283 9.26 0.35 35.33
CA GLY A 283 10.71 0.32 35.10
C GLY A 283 11.10 -0.30 33.78
N LEU A 284 10.32 -0.08 32.73
CA LEU A 284 10.51 -0.65 31.41
C LEU A 284 10.54 -2.19 31.41
N GLY A 285 9.76 -2.83 32.30
CA GLY A 285 9.79 -4.28 32.48
C GLY A 285 9.50 -5.07 31.21
N VAL A 286 8.64 -4.56 30.31
CA VAL A 286 8.36 -5.20 29.03
C VAL A 286 9.62 -5.30 28.15
N LEU A 287 10.45 -4.27 28.15
CA LEU A 287 11.67 -4.19 27.33
C LEU A 287 12.86 -4.90 27.98
N LEU A 288 13.01 -4.75 29.31
CA LEU A 288 14.22 -5.18 30.00
C LEU A 288 14.08 -6.56 30.67
N LYS A 289 12.88 -6.98 30.98
CA LYS A 289 12.60 -8.23 31.70
C LYS A 289 11.71 -9.21 30.94
N GLY A 290 11.11 -8.76 29.83
CA GLY A 290 10.16 -9.59 29.07
C GLY A 290 8.77 -9.69 29.72
N ASP A 291 8.40 -8.70 30.55
CA ASP A 291 7.06 -8.63 31.14
C ASP A 291 6.00 -8.50 30.02
N THR A 292 4.79 -8.98 30.28
CA THR A 292 3.68 -8.85 29.34
C THR A 292 3.13 -7.42 29.38
N PRO A 293 3.05 -6.72 28.20
CA PRO A 293 2.46 -5.38 28.15
C PRO A 293 0.95 -5.41 28.38
N SER A 294 0.39 -4.32 28.91
CA SER A 294 -1.07 -4.19 29.07
C SER A 294 -1.80 -3.94 27.75
N MET A 295 -1.09 -3.63 26.67
CA MET A 295 -1.62 -3.24 25.37
C MET A 295 -2.47 -1.95 25.38
N GLN A 296 -2.44 -1.20 26.46
CA GLN A 296 -3.14 0.07 26.61
C GLN A 296 -2.22 1.24 26.35
N ALA A 297 -2.81 2.34 25.90
CA ALA A 297 -2.10 3.58 25.71
C ALA A 297 -1.87 4.28 27.07
N ILE A 298 -0.65 4.74 27.30
CA ILE A 298 -0.29 5.52 28.48
C ILE A 298 -0.16 7.00 28.09
N LYS A 299 -0.94 7.86 28.73
CA LYS A 299 -0.92 9.30 28.49
C LYS A 299 0.29 9.99 29.12
N GLY A 300 0.78 11.05 28.48
CA GLY A 300 1.85 11.90 28.98
C GLY A 300 3.14 11.78 28.16
N LEU A 301 3.10 11.18 26.98
CA LEU A 301 4.23 11.13 26.07
C LEU A 301 4.64 12.56 25.64
N GLN A 302 5.93 12.85 25.80
CA GLN A 302 6.61 14.00 25.24
C GLN A 302 7.57 13.50 24.15
N LEU A 303 7.15 13.59 22.91
CA LEU A 303 7.90 13.16 21.74
C LEU A 303 8.22 14.37 20.86
N ASP A 304 9.48 14.81 20.88
CA ASP A 304 9.92 16.03 20.17
C ASP A 304 9.78 15.88 18.66
N ASN A 305 10.11 14.71 18.13
CA ASN A 305 10.03 14.40 16.71
C ASN A 305 8.87 13.44 16.41
N GLN A 306 7.66 13.97 16.24
CA GLN A 306 6.48 13.19 15.90
C GLN A 306 6.62 12.48 14.52
N PRO A 307 6.09 11.25 14.37
CA PRO A 307 6.04 10.54 13.09
C PRO A 307 5.31 11.31 11.99
N PHE A 308 5.73 11.11 10.75
CA PHE A 308 5.04 11.68 9.59
C PHE A 308 5.27 10.84 8.32
N THR A 309 4.39 11.03 7.36
CA THR A 309 4.56 10.61 5.96
C THR A 309 4.31 11.82 5.06
N LYS A 310 5.21 12.09 4.12
CA LYS A 310 5.05 13.13 3.11
C LYS A 310 5.32 12.52 1.75
N LYS A 311 4.45 12.80 0.78
CA LYS A 311 4.57 12.28 -0.58
C LYS A 311 4.18 13.32 -1.60
N SER A 312 4.95 13.39 -2.67
CA SER A 312 4.66 14.23 -3.84
C SER A 312 4.83 13.38 -5.10
N THR A 313 3.88 13.49 -6.02
CA THR A 313 3.99 12.87 -7.34
C THR A 313 3.56 13.90 -8.38
N VAL A 314 4.36 14.06 -9.43
CA VAL A 314 4.03 14.89 -10.58
C VAL A 314 4.26 14.07 -11.83
N SER A 315 3.30 14.06 -12.73
CA SER A 315 3.43 13.42 -14.04
C SER A 315 2.94 14.31 -15.15
N LEU A 316 3.65 14.28 -16.26
CA LEU A 316 3.26 14.93 -17.52
C LEU A 316 3.08 13.83 -18.56
N ASN A 317 1.88 13.73 -19.09
CA ASN A 317 1.52 12.77 -20.12
C ASN A 317 1.19 13.49 -21.42
N TYR A 318 1.81 13.06 -22.51
CA TYR A 318 1.43 13.43 -23.87
C TYR A 318 0.81 12.22 -24.55
N ASN A 319 -0.37 12.41 -25.12
CA ASN A 319 -1.04 11.40 -25.90
C ASN A 319 -1.34 11.93 -27.31
N ASN A 320 -1.09 11.11 -28.32
CA ASN A 320 -1.55 11.34 -29.70
C ASN A 320 -2.27 10.09 -30.18
N SER A 321 -3.59 10.18 -30.32
CA SER A 321 -4.46 9.05 -30.67
C SER A 321 -4.39 8.64 -32.14
N ASP A 322 -3.70 9.42 -32.98
CA ASP A 322 -3.55 9.10 -34.40
C ASP A 322 -2.19 9.56 -34.97
N ILE A 323 -1.21 8.67 -34.87
CA ILE A 323 0.05 8.74 -35.64
C ILE A 323 0.01 7.65 -36.69
N LYS A 324 -0.54 7.98 -37.88
CA LYS A 324 -0.72 7.01 -38.97
C LYS A 324 -1.52 5.78 -38.54
N GLY A 325 -2.61 6.00 -37.85
CA GLY A 325 -3.47 4.94 -37.32
C GLY A 325 -3.01 4.31 -36.00
N SER A 326 -1.91 4.79 -35.41
CA SER A 326 -1.39 4.30 -34.11
C SER A 326 -1.60 5.33 -33.02
N ASN A 327 -1.77 4.87 -31.80
CA ASN A 327 -1.85 5.69 -30.59
C ASN A 327 -0.49 5.73 -29.89
N LEU A 328 0.06 6.91 -29.65
CA LEU A 328 1.29 7.14 -28.88
C LEU A 328 0.96 7.74 -27.50
N ASN A 329 1.54 7.17 -26.47
CA ASN A 329 1.51 7.71 -25.12
C ASN A 329 2.94 7.89 -24.58
N VAL A 330 3.27 9.08 -24.08
CA VAL A 330 4.57 9.36 -23.44
C VAL A 330 4.31 10.00 -22.09
N THR A 331 4.85 9.39 -21.04
CA THR A 331 4.70 9.86 -19.65
C THR A 331 6.05 10.07 -19.00
N GLY A 332 6.34 11.31 -18.59
CA GLY A 332 7.44 11.62 -17.69
C GLY A 332 6.91 11.84 -16.28
N TYR A 333 7.63 11.39 -15.25
CA TYR A 333 7.18 11.55 -13.87
C TYR A 333 8.34 11.73 -12.88
N TYR A 334 8.00 12.38 -11.77
CA TYR A 334 8.83 12.50 -10.58
C TYR A 334 7.99 12.17 -9.35
N ARG A 335 8.56 11.39 -8.42
CA ARG A 335 7.98 11.05 -7.13
C ARG A 335 9.01 11.23 -6.03
N GLN A 336 8.58 11.86 -4.94
CA GLN A 336 9.34 11.97 -3.70
C GLN A 336 8.51 11.44 -2.54
N GLU A 337 9.16 10.75 -1.61
CA GLU A 337 8.54 10.18 -0.45
C GLU A 337 9.48 10.30 0.76
N ASP A 338 9.03 11.03 1.80
CA ASP A 338 9.72 11.19 3.07
C ASP A 338 8.89 10.57 4.18
N GLY A 339 9.52 9.85 5.09
CA GLY A 339 8.84 9.26 6.23
C GLY A 339 9.69 9.24 7.49
N ARG A 340 9.05 9.46 8.62
CA ARG A 340 9.60 9.27 9.96
C ARG A 340 8.69 8.32 10.73
N TYR A 341 9.30 7.32 11.35
CA TYR A 341 8.59 6.30 12.11
C TYR A 341 8.52 6.64 13.59
N TYR A 342 7.80 5.86 14.37
CA TYR A 342 7.80 5.97 15.82
C TYR A 342 9.18 5.52 16.37
N PRO A 343 9.74 6.17 17.41
CA PRO A 343 11.00 5.74 17.99
C PRO A 343 10.86 4.40 18.72
N THR A 344 11.81 3.50 18.48
CA THR A 344 11.79 2.16 19.07
C THR A 344 13.06 1.87 19.86
N PRO A 345 12.96 1.14 20.99
CA PRO A 345 14.11 0.56 21.66
C PRO A 345 14.82 -0.45 20.76
N SER A 346 16.14 -0.41 20.76
CA SER A 346 16.98 -1.32 19.98
C SER A 346 18.17 -1.75 20.81
N SER A 347 18.57 -3.01 20.68
CA SER A 347 19.79 -3.53 21.30
C SER A 347 20.99 -3.36 20.37
N ILE A 348 22.16 -3.16 20.94
CA ILE A 348 23.45 -3.10 20.26
C ILE A 348 24.14 -4.45 20.45
N SER A 349 24.61 -5.08 19.37
CA SER A 349 25.41 -6.30 19.50
C SER A 349 26.82 -5.93 19.99
N VAL A 350 27.14 -6.33 21.19
CA VAL A 350 28.45 -6.07 21.81
C VAL A 350 29.45 -7.22 21.66
N LYS A 351 29.07 -8.31 21.02
CA LYS A 351 29.95 -9.47 20.80
C LYS A 351 31.28 -9.10 20.13
N PRO A 352 31.34 -8.20 19.12
CA PRO A 352 32.61 -7.81 18.52
C PRO A 352 33.58 -7.16 19.51
N ALA A 353 33.09 -6.48 20.55
CA ALA A 353 33.90 -5.87 21.60
C ALA A 353 34.47 -6.86 22.60
N TYR A 354 33.98 -8.08 22.65
CA TYR A 354 34.47 -9.07 23.62
C TYR A 354 35.92 -9.45 23.38
N ALA A 355 36.36 -9.55 22.13
CA ALA A 355 37.74 -9.80 21.78
C ALA A 355 38.69 -8.69 22.32
N LEU A 356 38.24 -7.43 22.23
CA LEU A 356 38.95 -6.30 22.78
C LEU A 356 39.05 -6.40 24.33
N ILE A 357 37.95 -6.74 25.02
CA ILE A 357 37.93 -6.91 26.47
C ILE A 357 38.83 -8.09 26.88
N ASP A 358 38.84 -9.19 26.11
CA ASP A 358 39.69 -10.37 26.35
C ASP A 358 41.18 -10.09 26.18
N SER A 359 41.57 -9.11 25.36
CA SER A 359 42.94 -8.67 25.19
C SER A 359 43.47 -7.77 26.32
N LEU A 360 42.57 -7.27 27.20
CA LEU A 360 43.01 -6.42 28.30
C LEU A 360 43.89 -7.20 29.33
N ALA A 361 44.92 -6.57 29.84
CA ALA A 361 45.82 -7.13 30.85
C ALA A 361 45.19 -7.08 32.26
N VAL A 362 44.02 -7.70 32.44
CA VAL A 362 43.28 -7.82 33.71
C VAL A 362 42.84 -9.26 33.92
N ASP A 363 42.46 -9.59 35.16
CA ASP A 363 41.94 -10.94 35.47
C ASP A 363 40.61 -11.26 34.81
N ASN A 364 40.25 -12.54 34.73
CA ASN A 364 39.03 -13.02 34.07
C ASN A 364 37.75 -12.55 34.78
N ALA A 365 37.77 -12.35 36.10
CA ALA A 365 36.61 -11.83 36.83
C ALA A 365 36.31 -10.39 36.40
N THR A 366 37.35 -9.57 36.27
CA THR A 366 37.27 -8.19 35.78
C THR A 366 36.81 -8.15 34.31
N LYS A 367 37.34 -9.01 33.43
CA LYS A 367 36.86 -9.13 32.04
C LYS A 367 35.38 -9.46 31.98
N ASN A 368 34.92 -10.43 32.75
CA ASN A 368 33.51 -10.82 32.82
C ASN A 368 32.64 -9.69 33.38
N LYS A 369 33.12 -8.92 34.36
CA LYS A 369 32.44 -7.72 34.85
C LYS A 369 32.29 -6.67 33.77
N TYR A 370 33.34 -6.39 32.99
CA TYR A 370 33.28 -5.44 31.87
C TYR A 370 32.30 -5.90 30.78
N LYS A 371 32.34 -7.19 30.38
CA LYS A 371 31.38 -7.74 29.41
C LYS A 371 29.94 -7.59 29.89
N LYS A 372 29.67 -7.82 31.21
CA LYS A 372 28.33 -7.66 31.79
C LYS A 372 27.89 -6.19 31.83
N ILE A 373 28.76 -5.26 32.19
CA ILE A 373 28.45 -3.83 32.16
C ILE A 373 28.16 -3.39 30.76
N LEU A 374 29.00 -3.75 29.79
CA LEU A 374 28.81 -3.41 28.38
C LEU A 374 27.47 -3.95 27.84
N ALA A 375 27.18 -5.21 28.13
CA ALA A 375 25.90 -5.82 27.70
C ALA A 375 24.68 -5.10 28.31
N ASN A 376 24.75 -4.67 29.58
CA ASN A 376 23.68 -3.93 30.26
C ASN A 376 23.52 -2.49 29.71
N SER A 377 24.57 -1.91 29.13
CA SER A 377 24.55 -0.58 28.51
C SER A 377 24.24 -0.60 27.01
N ALA A 378 24.05 -1.77 26.45
CA ALA A 378 23.93 -1.99 25.00
C ALA A 378 22.48 -1.77 24.47
N TYR A 379 21.88 -0.65 24.83
CA TYR A 379 20.56 -0.22 24.38
C TYR A 379 20.61 1.17 23.77
N SER A 380 19.70 1.43 22.87
CA SER A 380 19.49 2.73 22.24
C SER A 380 18.01 2.92 21.91
N ILE A 381 17.59 4.18 21.81
CA ILE A 381 16.25 4.53 21.29
C ILE A 381 16.48 5.19 19.95
N LEU A 382 15.97 4.57 18.91
CA LEU A 382 16.20 4.97 17.53
C LEU A 382 14.90 5.30 16.82
N GLN A 383 14.94 6.34 16.01
CA GLN A 383 13.84 6.75 15.16
C GLN A 383 14.24 6.64 13.70
N SER A 384 13.61 5.74 12.96
CA SER A 384 13.89 5.55 11.53
C SER A 384 13.31 6.68 10.70
N THR A 385 14.09 7.15 9.71
CA THR A 385 13.68 8.09 8.66
C THR A 385 14.04 7.52 7.30
N ALA A 386 13.21 7.78 6.28
CA ALA A 386 13.45 7.34 4.91
C ALA A 386 13.20 8.51 3.94
N ASP A 387 14.01 8.60 2.90
CA ASP A 387 13.91 9.55 1.78
C ASP A 387 14.07 8.77 0.48
N ILE A 388 13.04 8.77 -0.36
CA ILE A 388 12.99 8.05 -1.63
C ILE A 388 12.65 9.03 -2.73
N ASN A 389 13.45 9.05 -3.79
CA ASN A 389 13.22 9.86 -4.97
C ASN A 389 13.21 8.98 -6.21
N VAL A 390 12.20 9.16 -7.05
CA VAL A 390 12.05 8.41 -8.30
C VAL A 390 11.81 9.37 -9.45
N VAL A 391 12.55 9.19 -10.55
CA VAL A 391 12.29 9.84 -11.83
C VAL A 391 12.13 8.78 -12.90
N GLY A 392 11.15 8.94 -13.77
CA GLY A 392 10.91 8.00 -14.85
C GLY A 392 10.37 8.62 -16.12
N LEU A 393 10.59 7.88 -17.20
CA LEU A 393 10.06 8.18 -18.52
C LEU A 393 9.54 6.87 -19.14
N ARG A 394 8.35 6.88 -19.68
CA ARG A 394 7.75 5.76 -20.39
C ARG A 394 7.17 6.24 -21.71
N ALA A 395 7.44 5.49 -22.79
CA ALA A 395 6.82 5.69 -24.08
C ALA A 395 6.22 4.37 -24.55
N ALA A 396 4.97 4.41 -24.97
CA ALA A 396 4.25 3.24 -25.48
C ALA A 396 3.45 3.60 -26.74
N MET A 397 3.42 2.71 -27.69
CA MET A 397 2.65 2.83 -28.92
C MET A 397 1.72 1.62 -29.08
N GLN A 398 0.51 1.90 -29.54
CA GLN A 398 -0.47 0.87 -29.91
C GLN A 398 -0.81 1.01 -31.38
N THR A 399 -0.61 -0.05 -32.13
CA THR A 399 -0.81 -0.09 -33.59
C THR A 399 -1.83 -1.18 -33.93
N PRO A 400 -3.04 -0.82 -34.31
CA PRO A 400 -3.98 -1.78 -34.87
C PRO A 400 -3.51 -2.25 -36.24
N SER A 401 -3.70 -3.50 -36.54
CA SER A 401 -3.41 -4.09 -37.84
C SER A 401 -4.40 -5.24 -38.14
N THR A 402 -4.35 -5.76 -39.33
CA THR A 402 -5.16 -6.90 -39.74
C THR A 402 -4.29 -7.95 -40.45
N TRP A 403 -4.56 -9.21 -40.18
CA TRP A 403 -3.93 -10.34 -40.87
C TRP A 403 -4.98 -11.40 -41.20
N GLN A 404 -5.19 -11.69 -42.48
CA GLN A 404 -6.25 -12.58 -42.94
C GLN A 404 -7.62 -12.25 -42.31
N ASP A 405 -8.01 -10.98 -42.36
CA ASP A 405 -9.26 -10.43 -41.80
C ASP A 405 -9.37 -10.52 -40.25
N LYS A 406 -8.31 -10.98 -39.55
CA LYS A 406 -8.25 -11.00 -38.09
C LYS A 406 -7.72 -9.66 -37.58
N LYS A 407 -8.35 -9.13 -36.51
CA LYS A 407 -7.90 -7.91 -35.86
C LYS A 407 -6.72 -8.21 -34.94
N LEU A 408 -5.67 -7.45 -35.12
CA LEU A 408 -4.47 -7.50 -34.32
C LEU A 408 -4.23 -6.13 -33.66
N LEU A 409 -3.81 -6.11 -32.40
CA LEU A 409 -3.35 -4.91 -31.71
C LEU A 409 -1.93 -5.15 -31.19
N TRP A 410 -0.98 -4.43 -31.74
CA TRP A 410 0.39 -4.42 -31.27
C TRP A 410 0.55 -3.33 -30.22
N SER A 411 1.04 -3.69 -29.05
CA SER A 411 1.42 -2.76 -27.99
C SER A 411 2.90 -2.90 -27.70
N TYR A 412 3.69 -1.85 -27.92
CA TYR A 412 5.14 -1.89 -27.72
C TYR A 412 5.66 -0.58 -27.15
N GLY A 413 6.77 -0.66 -26.46
CA GLY A 413 7.31 0.51 -25.80
C GLY A 413 8.60 0.28 -25.06
N ALA A 414 9.07 1.35 -24.44
CA ALA A 414 10.25 1.36 -23.59
C ALA A 414 10.05 2.27 -22.37
N ASP A 415 10.75 1.97 -21.30
CA ASP A 415 10.73 2.78 -20.09
C ASP A 415 12.12 2.86 -19.45
N PHE A 416 12.32 3.96 -18.75
CA PHE A 416 13.45 4.22 -17.87
C PHE A 416 12.94 4.68 -16.51
N GLU A 417 13.51 4.14 -15.44
CA GLU A 417 13.26 4.58 -14.08
C GLU A 417 14.56 4.62 -13.30
N ARG A 418 14.80 5.71 -12.57
CA ARG A 418 15.84 5.83 -11.55
C ARG A 418 15.21 6.05 -10.20
N GLU A 419 15.55 5.19 -9.25
CA GLU A 419 15.17 5.26 -7.84
C GLU A 419 16.41 5.52 -7.01
N THR A 420 16.34 6.46 -6.07
CA THR A 420 17.38 6.74 -5.08
C THR A 420 16.79 6.66 -3.70
N ASP A 421 17.40 5.83 -2.83
CA ASP A 421 16.91 5.53 -1.50
C ASP A 421 17.94 5.85 -0.44
N LYS A 422 17.49 6.55 0.62
CA LYS A 422 18.29 6.83 1.81
C LYS A 422 17.48 6.52 3.05
N GLN A 423 18.09 5.84 4.00
CA GLN A 423 17.46 5.56 5.27
C GLN A 423 18.44 5.77 6.42
N TYR A 424 17.97 6.41 7.48
CA TYR A 424 18.76 6.72 8.66
C TYR A 424 18.01 6.34 9.93
N TYR A 425 18.77 6.20 11.02
CA TYR A 425 18.28 6.14 12.38
C TYR A 425 18.76 7.36 13.13
N ASP A 426 17.84 8.20 13.58
CA ASP A 426 18.11 9.31 14.48
C ASP A 426 18.08 8.79 15.92
N GLY A 427 19.14 9.06 16.69
CA GLY A 427 19.26 8.65 18.07
C GLY A 427 18.50 9.56 19.03
N ASN A 428 18.02 8.96 20.12
CA ASN A 428 17.37 9.67 21.21
C ASN A 428 18.10 9.40 22.54
N ASP A 429 17.90 10.28 23.52
CA ASP A 429 18.53 10.19 24.81
C ASP A 429 17.98 9.01 25.62
N LEU A 430 18.82 7.97 25.80
CA LEU A 430 18.45 6.75 26.50
C LEU A 430 18.18 7.00 27.99
N LYS A 431 18.94 7.90 28.63
CA LYS A 431 18.76 8.18 30.03
C LYS A 431 17.42 8.85 30.32
N THR A 432 17.07 9.85 29.54
CA THR A 432 15.77 10.52 29.64
C THR A 432 14.61 9.55 29.40
N PHE A 433 14.74 8.64 28.42
CA PHE A 433 13.77 7.60 28.15
C PHE A 433 13.58 6.66 29.36
N ILE A 434 14.68 6.17 29.95
CA ILE A 434 14.64 5.28 31.11
C ILE A 434 14.05 6.00 32.34
N ASP A 435 14.52 7.19 32.65
CA ASP A 435 14.10 7.96 33.83
C ASP A 435 12.61 8.36 33.78
N SER A 436 12.06 8.53 32.55
CA SER A 436 10.64 8.84 32.34
C SER A 436 9.76 7.61 32.15
N ASN A 437 10.28 6.41 32.27
CA ASN A 437 9.59 5.16 31.97
C ASN A 437 9.00 5.11 30.56
N GLY A 438 9.74 5.64 29.58
CA GLY A 438 9.35 5.66 28.17
C GLY A 438 8.46 6.84 27.74
N LEU A 439 8.16 7.77 28.65
CA LEU A 439 7.26 8.89 28.38
C LEU A 439 7.95 10.15 27.85
N LYS A 440 9.29 10.21 27.85
CA LYS A 440 10.01 11.34 27.30
C LYS A 440 11.07 10.89 26.31
N ILE A 441 10.94 11.32 25.05
CA ILE A 441 11.80 10.92 23.94
C ILE A 441 12.33 12.19 23.27
N GLN A 442 13.64 12.43 23.43
CA GLN A 442 14.32 13.62 22.96
C GLN A 442 15.52 13.25 22.10
N PRO A 443 15.73 13.91 20.96
CA PRO A 443 16.91 13.67 20.12
C PRO A 443 18.23 13.91 20.88
N ASN A 444 19.22 13.06 20.63
CA ASN A 444 20.58 13.22 21.12
C ASN A 444 21.56 13.68 20.03
N ASN A 445 21.05 14.09 18.86
CA ASN A 445 21.80 14.56 17.70
C ASN A 445 22.74 13.52 17.06
N THR A 446 22.63 12.24 17.41
CA THR A 446 23.33 11.18 16.67
C THR A 446 22.49 10.70 15.49
N ARG A 447 23.18 10.31 14.41
CA ARG A 447 22.54 9.74 13.22
C ARG A 447 23.36 8.56 12.70
N TYR A 448 22.70 7.44 12.47
CA TYR A 448 23.29 6.21 11.95
C TYR A 448 22.68 5.86 10.61
N THR A 449 23.46 5.27 9.72
CA THR A 449 22.96 4.73 8.46
C THR A 449 22.15 3.46 8.72
N ALA A 450 20.93 3.37 8.19
CA ALA A 450 20.08 2.18 8.36
C ALA A 450 20.39 1.08 7.34
N GLY A 451 21.12 1.41 6.29
CA GLY A 451 21.60 0.59 5.18
C GLY A 451 22.35 1.51 4.21
N PRO A 452 22.97 1.00 3.14
CA PRO A 452 23.66 1.85 2.17
C PRO A 452 22.68 2.79 1.48
N ASN A 453 23.11 4.03 1.16
CA ASN A 453 22.39 4.75 0.13
C ASN A 453 22.44 3.95 -1.17
N SER A 454 21.33 3.85 -1.88
CA SER A 454 21.24 3.06 -3.09
C SER A 454 20.67 3.85 -4.26
N THR A 455 21.16 3.54 -5.45
CA THR A 455 20.60 4.02 -6.71
C THR A 455 20.28 2.81 -7.58
N ILE A 456 19.08 2.74 -8.09
CA ILE A 456 18.60 1.64 -8.93
C ILE A 456 18.13 2.22 -10.24
N ASP A 457 18.83 1.87 -11.33
CA ASP A 457 18.46 2.19 -12.70
C ASP A 457 17.78 1.00 -13.34
N LYS A 458 16.61 1.20 -13.91
CA LYS A 458 15.81 0.21 -14.61
C LYS A 458 15.56 0.69 -16.03
N VAL A 459 15.94 -0.08 -17.05
CA VAL A 459 15.66 0.18 -18.46
C VAL A 459 14.93 -1.01 -19.03
N GLY A 460 13.75 -0.81 -19.56
CA GLY A 460 12.91 -1.87 -20.11
C GLY A 460 12.41 -1.59 -21.50
N ALA A 461 12.18 -2.66 -22.26
CA ALA A 461 11.45 -2.62 -23.52
C ALA A 461 10.50 -3.81 -23.58
N PHE A 462 9.34 -3.62 -24.19
CA PHE A 462 8.33 -4.65 -24.30
C PHE A 462 7.61 -4.62 -25.65
N VAL A 463 7.08 -5.76 -26.03
CA VAL A 463 6.12 -5.92 -27.12
C VAL A 463 5.06 -6.92 -26.71
N ASN A 464 3.81 -6.60 -26.98
CA ASN A 464 2.65 -7.46 -26.77
C ASN A 464 1.80 -7.47 -28.03
N LEU A 465 1.23 -8.61 -28.35
CA LEU A 465 0.27 -8.80 -29.43
C LEU A 465 -1.03 -9.34 -28.86
N ASP A 466 -2.12 -8.67 -29.18
CA ASP A 466 -3.49 -9.11 -28.94
C ASP A 466 -4.15 -9.44 -30.26
N ALA A 467 -4.81 -10.60 -30.35
CA ALA A 467 -5.37 -11.12 -31.58
C ALA A 467 -6.74 -11.75 -31.37
N ASP A 468 -7.72 -11.31 -32.16
CA ASP A 468 -9.00 -11.99 -32.31
C ASP A 468 -8.85 -13.11 -33.35
N VAL A 469 -8.55 -14.34 -32.87
CA VAL A 469 -8.40 -15.53 -33.75
C VAL A 469 -9.72 -15.88 -34.41
N THR A 470 -10.81 -15.78 -33.67
CA THR A 470 -12.19 -15.85 -34.15
C THR A 470 -13.06 -14.87 -33.36
N ASP A 471 -14.32 -14.69 -33.72
CA ASP A 471 -15.26 -13.85 -32.93
C ASP A 471 -15.47 -14.34 -31.48
N LYS A 472 -15.05 -15.58 -31.19
CA LYS A 472 -15.18 -16.19 -29.88
C LYS A 472 -13.85 -16.42 -29.18
N TRP A 473 -12.74 -16.41 -29.90
CA TRP A 473 -11.43 -16.78 -29.36
C TRP A 473 -10.44 -15.64 -29.50
N HIS A 474 -10.01 -15.14 -28.35
CA HIS A 474 -8.99 -14.13 -28.21
C HIS A 474 -7.71 -14.72 -27.63
N VAL A 475 -6.55 -14.30 -28.13
CA VAL A 475 -5.21 -14.69 -27.65
C VAL A 475 -4.38 -13.43 -27.48
N SER A 476 -3.63 -13.35 -26.38
CA SER A 476 -2.62 -12.31 -26.18
C SER A 476 -1.30 -12.93 -25.78
N GLY A 477 -0.19 -12.29 -26.18
CA GLY A 477 1.12 -12.75 -25.79
C GLY A 477 2.17 -11.67 -25.95
N GLY A 478 3.15 -11.66 -25.07
CA GLY A 478 4.17 -10.63 -25.08
C GLY A 478 5.48 -11.04 -24.42
N VAL A 479 6.47 -10.21 -24.66
CA VAL A 479 7.79 -10.32 -24.07
C VAL A 479 8.26 -8.93 -23.58
N ARG A 480 8.90 -8.92 -22.44
CA ARG A 480 9.63 -7.76 -21.88
C ARG A 480 11.06 -8.13 -21.59
N HIS A 481 11.97 -7.26 -21.97
CA HIS A 481 13.36 -7.34 -21.53
C HIS A 481 13.66 -6.15 -20.62
N GLN A 482 14.30 -6.42 -19.47
CA GLN A 482 14.60 -5.43 -18.43
C GLN A 482 16.06 -5.53 -18.00
N ASN A 483 16.80 -4.43 -18.08
CA ASN A 483 18.11 -4.25 -17.49
C ASN A 483 17.98 -3.49 -16.17
N ILE A 484 18.67 -3.95 -15.14
CA ILE A 484 18.64 -3.38 -13.80
C ILE A 484 20.07 -3.20 -13.34
N THR A 485 20.45 -1.99 -12.98
CA THR A 485 21.74 -1.67 -12.36
C THR A 485 21.47 -1.13 -10.97
N THR A 486 22.02 -1.80 -9.95
CA THR A 486 21.95 -1.36 -8.55
C THR A 486 23.33 -0.92 -8.10
N LYS A 487 23.42 0.28 -7.55
CA LYS A 487 24.64 0.85 -6.95
C LYS A 487 24.38 1.14 -5.48
N THR A 488 25.33 0.81 -4.62
CA THR A 488 25.30 1.11 -3.19
C THR A 488 26.57 1.86 -2.80
N ASP A 489 26.42 2.88 -1.97
CA ASP A 489 27.55 3.59 -1.38
C ASP A 489 28.26 2.72 -0.34
N ALA A 490 29.52 3.03 -0.05
CA ALA A 490 30.21 2.47 1.12
C ALA A 490 29.51 3.00 2.39
N PHE A 491 29.34 2.15 3.40
CA PHE A 491 28.68 2.54 4.63
C PHE A 491 29.22 1.79 5.85
N THR A 492 29.04 2.36 7.03
CA THR A 492 29.22 1.69 8.31
C THR A 492 27.87 1.19 8.78
N THR A 493 27.77 -0.09 9.15
CA THR A 493 26.48 -0.60 9.65
C THR A 493 26.09 0.10 10.96
N ARG A 494 24.79 0.19 11.21
CA ARG A 494 24.26 0.77 12.42
C ARG A 494 24.92 0.20 13.67
N ASN A 495 25.05 -1.13 13.75
CA ASN A 495 25.62 -1.81 14.91
C ASN A 495 27.07 -1.43 15.14
N GLU A 496 27.91 -1.38 14.10
CA GLU A 496 29.30 -0.97 14.19
C GLU A 496 29.45 0.47 14.69
N ALA A 497 28.67 1.40 14.12
CA ALA A 497 28.70 2.81 14.53
C ALA A 497 28.24 3.00 15.99
N GLN A 498 27.15 2.34 16.38
CA GLN A 498 26.67 2.40 17.77
C GLN A 498 27.65 1.74 18.76
N LEU A 499 28.30 0.66 18.36
CA LEU A 499 29.30 0.00 19.18
C LEU A 499 30.51 0.91 19.39
N GLN A 500 30.97 1.62 18.35
CA GLN A 500 32.03 2.62 18.47
C GLN A 500 31.66 3.70 19.47
N ASP A 501 30.46 4.29 19.36
CA ASP A 501 29.99 5.33 20.26
C ASP A 501 29.86 4.83 21.73
N LEU A 502 29.36 3.58 21.89
CA LEU A 502 29.23 2.95 23.19
C LEU A 502 30.60 2.72 23.83
N LEU A 503 31.59 2.18 23.10
CA LEU A 503 32.93 1.91 23.60
C LEU A 503 33.72 3.18 23.89
N ALA A 504 33.48 4.26 23.13
CA ALA A 504 34.06 5.57 23.39
C ALA A 504 33.66 6.12 24.78
N GLN A 505 32.42 5.87 25.23
CA GLN A 505 31.94 6.23 26.58
C GLN A 505 32.75 5.52 27.68
N PHE A 506 33.24 4.31 27.39
CA PHE A 506 34.10 3.55 28.29
C PHE A 506 35.60 3.83 28.08
N LYS A 507 35.95 4.80 27.21
CA LYS A 507 37.34 5.10 26.80
C LYS A 507 38.09 3.89 26.24
N LEU A 508 37.37 2.96 25.60
CA LEU A 508 37.92 1.81 24.92
C LEU A 508 38.12 2.15 23.43
N PRO A 509 39.34 1.94 22.87
CA PRO A 509 39.62 2.23 21.48
C PRO A 509 38.93 1.19 20.59
N TYR A 510 37.99 1.63 19.79
CA TYR A 510 37.30 0.82 18.79
C TYR A 510 37.04 1.66 17.56
N GLN A 511 37.38 1.14 16.41
CA GLN A 511 37.04 1.76 15.14
C GLN A 511 36.04 0.90 14.41
N ALA A 512 34.90 1.48 14.11
CA ALA A 512 33.84 0.80 13.37
C ALA A 512 34.33 0.40 11.98
N GLY A 513 34.04 -0.85 11.62
CA GLY A 513 34.33 -1.35 10.29
C GLY A 513 33.30 -0.84 9.27
N SER A 514 33.63 -0.97 8.00
CA SER A 514 32.76 -0.54 6.89
C SER A 514 32.46 -1.66 5.91
N VAL A 515 31.38 -1.49 5.18
CA VAL A 515 30.99 -2.27 4.00
C VAL A 515 31.36 -1.43 2.79
N PRO A 516 32.14 -1.95 1.82
CA PRO A 516 32.54 -1.18 0.64
C PRO A 516 31.35 -0.90 -0.30
N ALA A 517 31.49 0.11 -1.13
CA ALA A 517 30.56 0.38 -2.21
C ALA A 517 30.47 -0.83 -3.18
N GLY A 518 29.32 -1.02 -3.78
CA GLY A 518 29.08 -2.12 -4.70
C GLY A 518 28.21 -1.72 -5.90
N GLU A 519 28.37 -2.48 -6.98
CA GLU A 519 27.50 -2.38 -8.17
C GLU A 519 27.11 -3.79 -8.63
N THR A 520 25.84 -3.98 -8.94
CA THR A 520 25.31 -5.23 -9.51
C THR A 520 24.49 -4.96 -10.75
N LYS A 521 24.49 -5.88 -11.69
CA LYS A 521 23.73 -5.80 -12.94
C LYS A 521 22.94 -7.07 -13.15
N HIS A 522 21.67 -6.93 -13.44
CA HIS A 522 20.75 -8.02 -13.73
C HIS A 522 19.99 -7.76 -15.02
N ASN A 523 19.79 -8.81 -15.80
CA ASN A 523 18.96 -8.82 -16.99
C ASN A 523 17.85 -9.84 -16.80
N LYS A 524 16.61 -9.44 -17.08
CA LYS A 524 15.44 -10.32 -17.02
C LYS A 524 14.65 -10.22 -18.32
N THR A 525 14.34 -11.38 -18.89
CA THR A 525 13.37 -11.50 -19.98
C THR A 525 12.17 -12.23 -19.44
N LEU A 526 11.00 -11.62 -19.58
CA LEU A 526 9.73 -12.07 -19.02
C LEU A 526 8.72 -12.29 -20.14
N PHE A 527 7.92 -13.30 -19.99
CA PHE A 527 6.89 -13.69 -20.96
C PHE A 527 5.49 -13.63 -20.35
N ASN A 528 4.53 -13.33 -21.18
CA ASN A 528 3.10 -13.51 -20.87
C ASN A 528 2.39 -14.14 -22.06
N LEU A 529 1.41 -14.97 -21.77
CA LEU A 529 0.54 -15.63 -22.74
C LEU A 529 -0.84 -15.81 -22.12
N GLY A 530 -1.83 -15.22 -22.74
CA GLY A 530 -3.22 -15.32 -22.30
C GLY A 530 -4.14 -15.79 -23.42
N THR A 531 -5.22 -16.45 -23.06
CA THR A 531 -6.27 -16.81 -24.01
C THR A 531 -7.63 -16.75 -23.33
N SER A 532 -8.64 -16.31 -24.06
CA SER A 532 -10.02 -16.39 -23.64
C SER A 532 -10.92 -16.90 -24.74
N TYR A 533 -11.92 -17.69 -24.37
CA TYR A 533 -12.91 -18.25 -25.28
C TYR A 533 -14.31 -17.99 -24.75
N ASN A 534 -15.13 -17.34 -25.58
CA ASN A 534 -16.54 -17.09 -25.32
C ASN A 534 -17.33 -18.37 -25.59
N ILE A 535 -17.64 -19.13 -24.54
CA ILE A 535 -18.44 -20.37 -24.61
C ILE A 535 -19.92 -20.10 -24.93
N ALA A 536 -20.38 -18.89 -24.50
CA ALA A 536 -21.71 -18.36 -24.80
C ALA A 536 -21.62 -16.81 -24.84
N PRO A 537 -22.64 -16.09 -25.34
CA PRO A 537 -22.59 -14.62 -25.44
C PRO A 537 -22.27 -13.89 -24.13
N GLN A 538 -22.63 -14.47 -22.98
CA GLN A 538 -22.44 -13.88 -21.63
C GLN A 538 -21.47 -14.69 -20.78
N GLN A 539 -20.69 -15.60 -21.35
CA GLN A 539 -19.81 -16.48 -20.60
C GLN A 539 -18.49 -16.69 -21.34
N LYS A 540 -17.41 -16.51 -20.62
CA LYS A 540 -16.07 -16.80 -21.12
C LYS A 540 -15.30 -17.70 -20.15
N ILE A 541 -14.44 -18.54 -20.68
CA ILE A 541 -13.35 -19.19 -19.98
C ILE A 541 -12.04 -18.52 -20.40
N PHE A 542 -11.08 -18.49 -19.51
CA PHE A 542 -9.77 -17.92 -19.82
C PHE A 542 -8.66 -18.69 -19.11
N ALA A 543 -7.49 -18.68 -19.73
CA ALA A 543 -6.26 -19.18 -19.13
C ALA A 543 -5.15 -18.17 -19.36
N ASN A 544 -4.31 -17.96 -18.36
CA ASN A 544 -3.22 -17.02 -18.39
C ASN A 544 -1.95 -17.63 -17.80
N PHE A 545 -0.84 -17.41 -18.48
CA PHE A 545 0.52 -17.59 -17.98
C PHE A 545 1.22 -16.24 -18.00
N SER A 546 1.82 -15.84 -16.89
CA SER A 546 2.58 -14.60 -16.83
C SER A 546 3.75 -14.70 -15.88
N GLN A 547 4.81 -13.96 -16.20
CA GLN A 547 5.99 -13.83 -15.39
C GLN A 547 6.08 -12.40 -14.84
N GLY A 548 6.44 -12.28 -13.59
CA GLY A 548 6.78 -11.02 -12.95
C GLY A 548 8.08 -11.16 -12.17
N PHE A 549 8.65 -10.05 -11.77
CA PHE A 549 9.79 -10.07 -10.86
C PHE A 549 9.71 -8.94 -9.84
N ASN A 550 10.37 -9.13 -8.70
CA ASN A 550 10.53 -8.11 -7.68
C ASN A 550 12.01 -8.01 -7.27
N LEU A 551 12.45 -6.80 -6.92
CA LEU A 551 13.73 -6.58 -6.28
C LEU A 551 13.56 -6.73 -4.77
N PRO A 552 14.48 -7.40 -4.06
CA PRO A 552 14.46 -7.36 -2.60
C PRO A 552 14.72 -5.93 -2.10
N ASP A 553 14.23 -5.61 -0.91
CA ASP A 553 14.56 -4.34 -0.23
C ASP A 553 16.04 -4.33 0.14
N ILE A 554 16.84 -3.65 -0.68
CA ILE A 554 18.30 -3.65 -0.62
C ILE A 554 18.78 -3.06 0.71
N GLN A 555 18.15 -2.03 1.20
CA GLN A 555 18.56 -1.39 2.45
C GLN A 555 18.29 -2.31 3.66
N ARG A 556 17.17 -3.02 3.67
CA ARG A 556 16.88 -4.01 4.72
C ARG A 556 17.74 -5.27 4.59
N LEU A 557 18.04 -5.69 3.35
CA LEU A 557 18.89 -6.84 3.09
C LEU A 557 20.35 -6.63 3.56
N LEU A 558 20.85 -5.40 3.41
CA LEU A 558 22.22 -5.03 3.74
C LEU A 558 22.38 -4.38 5.12
N ARG A 559 21.31 -4.25 5.89
CA ARG A 559 21.29 -3.52 7.16
C ARG A 559 22.27 -4.06 8.21
N ASP A 560 22.32 -5.37 8.38
CA ASP A 560 23.07 -6.06 9.43
C ASP A 560 24.13 -7.03 8.86
N VAL A 561 24.64 -6.75 7.66
CA VAL A 561 25.73 -7.54 7.08
C VAL A 561 27.04 -7.32 7.86
N ASN A 562 27.94 -8.29 7.76
CA ASN A 562 29.22 -8.21 8.44
C ASN A 562 30.15 -7.16 7.79
N VAL A 563 31.06 -6.63 8.58
CA VAL A 563 32.16 -5.76 8.11
C VAL A 563 32.90 -6.42 6.95
N GLY A 564 33.19 -5.65 5.90
CA GLY A 564 33.88 -6.15 4.70
C GLY A 564 33.00 -7.00 3.78
N PHE A 565 31.69 -7.12 4.05
CA PHE A 565 30.75 -7.80 3.16
C PHE A 565 30.81 -7.17 1.76
N LYS A 566 30.85 -8.01 0.72
CA LYS A 566 30.86 -7.56 -0.66
C LYS A 566 29.49 -7.75 -1.27
N VAL A 567 28.88 -6.65 -1.70
CA VAL A 567 27.63 -6.67 -2.47
C VAL A 567 27.90 -7.33 -3.82
N ASN A 568 27.21 -8.41 -4.11
CA ASN A 568 27.34 -9.16 -5.37
C ASN A 568 25.96 -9.43 -5.99
N SER A 569 25.98 -9.96 -7.21
CA SER A 569 24.77 -10.22 -7.98
C SER A 569 23.80 -11.21 -7.29
N ASP A 570 24.31 -12.18 -6.54
CA ASP A 570 23.48 -13.18 -5.88
C ASP A 570 22.76 -12.59 -4.66
N THR A 571 23.41 -11.64 -3.95
CA THR A 571 22.86 -10.98 -2.77
C THR A 571 21.60 -10.17 -3.09
N VAL A 572 21.59 -9.45 -4.23
CA VAL A 572 20.51 -8.55 -4.63
C VAL A 572 19.75 -9.02 -5.86
N ALA A 573 19.80 -10.32 -6.15
CA ALA A 573 19.19 -10.91 -7.34
C ALA A 573 17.65 -10.70 -7.34
N PRO A 574 17.08 -10.31 -8.49
CA PRO A 574 15.63 -10.24 -8.65
C PRO A 574 14.97 -11.60 -8.45
N ILE A 575 13.83 -11.59 -7.78
CA ILE A 575 13.01 -12.77 -7.51
C ILE A 575 12.00 -12.89 -8.65
N THR A 576 12.05 -13.98 -9.40
CA THR A 576 11.14 -14.22 -10.52
C THR A 576 9.98 -15.10 -10.07
N VAL A 577 8.77 -14.72 -10.48
CA VAL A 577 7.54 -15.45 -10.19
C VAL A 577 6.89 -15.85 -11.51
N ASN A 578 6.52 -17.13 -11.62
CA ASN A 578 5.67 -17.64 -12.68
C ASN A 578 4.24 -17.77 -12.13
N ASN A 579 3.27 -17.24 -12.82
CA ASN A 579 1.86 -17.28 -12.46
C ASN A 579 1.06 -18.01 -13.55
N TYR A 580 0.19 -18.89 -13.11
CA TYR A 580 -0.75 -19.65 -13.96
C TYR A 580 -2.15 -19.44 -13.41
N GLU A 581 -3.09 -19.07 -14.26
CA GLU A 581 -4.48 -18.85 -13.90
C GLU A 581 -5.40 -19.57 -14.89
N LEU A 582 -6.49 -20.08 -14.36
CA LEU A 582 -7.60 -20.64 -15.13
C LEU A 582 -8.89 -20.15 -14.52
N GLY A 583 -9.77 -19.57 -15.33
CA GLY A 583 -11.00 -19.01 -14.81
C GLY A 583 -12.18 -19.10 -15.73
N TRP A 584 -13.35 -18.89 -15.13
CA TRP A 584 -14.63 -18.70 -15.78
C TRP A 584 -15.25 -17.40 -15.30
N GLN A 585 -15.86 -16.67 -16.22
CA GLN A 585 -16.63 -15.47 -15.94
C GLN A 585 -17.97 -15.52 -16.68
N GLY A 586 -19.05 -15.23 -15.95
CA GLY A 586 -20.38 -15.03 -16.48
C GLY A 586 -20.87 -13.60 -16.21
N ASP A 587 -21.38 -12.92 -17.25
CA ASP A 587 -21.95 -11.58 -17.18
C ASP A 587 -23.37 -11.60 -17.75
N PHE A 588 -24.32 -12.01 -16.92
CA PHE A 588 -25.73 -12.11 -17.24
C PHE A 588 -26.43 -10.78 -16.86
N ASP A 589 -27.58 -10.51 -17.42
CA ASP A 589 -28.34 -9.24 -17.25
C ASP A 589 -28.45 -8.79 -15.79
N LYS A 590 -28.63 -9.73 -14.85
CA LYS A 590 -28.80 -9.46 -13.43
C LYS A 590 -27.71 -10.04 -12.55
N THR A 591 -26.81 -10.87 -13.12
CA THR A 591 -25.83 -11.63 -12.33
C THR A 591 -24.46 -11.54 -12.97
N LYS A 592 -23.48 -11.10 -12.22
CA LYS A 592 -22.06 -11.21 -12.57
C LYS A 592 -21.42 -12.24 -11.65
N ALA A 593 -20.78 -13.25 -12.21
CA ALA A 593 -20.12 -14.29 -11.45
C ALA A 593 -18.74 -14.59 -12.04
N LYS A 594 -17.79 -14.92 -11.18
CA LYS A 594 -16.41 -15.22 -11.57
C LYS A 594 -15.85 -16.30 -10.66
N VAL A 595 -15.12 -17.24 -11.23
CA VAL A 595 -14.33 -18.23 -10.47
C VAL A 595 -12.96 -18.33 -11.12
N VAL A 596 -11.91 -18.30 -10.32
CA VAL A 596 -10.51 -18.37 -10.78
C VAL A 596 -9.75 -19.30 -9.88
N GLY A 597 -9.00 -20.24 -10.46
CA GLY A 597 -7.93 -20.98 -9.80
C GLY A 597 -6.58 -20.40 -10.20
N PHE A 598 -5.66 -20.33 -9.26
CA PHE A 598 -4.31 -19.84 -9.52
C PHE A 598 -3.24 -20.76 -8.93
N TYR A 599 -2.07 -20.75 -9.57
CA TYR A 599 -0.87 -21.44 -9.11
C TYR A 599 0.34 -20.59 -9.46
N ASN A 600 1.14 -20.19 -8.45
CA ASN A 600 2.36 -19.45 -8.69
C ASN A 600 3.59 -20.09 -8.04
N THR A 601 4.74 -19.95 -8.71
CA THR A 601 6.02 -20.50 -8.27
C THR A 601 7.09 -19.41 -8.27
N SER A 602 8.07 -19.57 -7.38
CA SER A 602 9.27 -18.74 -7.29
C SER A 602 10.48 -19.60 -6.96
N ASP A 603 11.64 -19.20 -7.45
CA ASP A 603 12.94 -19.81 -7.18
C ASP A 603 13.61 -19.29 -5.90
N LYS A 604 13.01 -18.30 -5.25
CA LYS A 604 13.50 -17.68 -4.03
C LYS A 604 12.36 -17.41 -3.06
N VAL A 605 12.65 -17.57 -1.78
CA VAL A 605 11.76 -17.16 -0.68
C VAL A 605 12.36 -15.96 0.02
N VAL A 606 11.53 -14.95 0.27
CA VAL A 606 11.89 -13.76 1.04
C VAL A 606 11.07 -13.72 2.32
N GLN A 607 11.75 -13.47 3.43
CA GLN A 607 11.13 -13.40 4.74
C GLN A 607 11.70 -12.25 5.58
N PHE A 608 10.89 -11.70 6.49
CA PHE A 608 11.35 -10.75 7.48
C PHE A 608 11.85 -11.45 8.74
N THR A 609 12.94 -10.94 9.31
CA THR A 609 13.40 -11.33 10.64
C THR A 609 12.63 -10.55 11.72
N LYS A 610 12.82 -10.93 12.99
CA LYS A 610 12.27 -10.21 14.15
C LYS A 610 12.61 -8.71 14.21
N ASP A 611 13.71 -8.30 13.57
CA ASP A 611 14.16 -6.91 13.50
C ASP A 611 13.75 -6.23 12.18
N PHE A 612 12.81 -6.84 11.43
CA PHE A 612 12.37 -6.41 10.10
C PHE A 612 13.49 -6.27 9.07
N ASN A 613 14.57 -7.02 9.23
CA ASN A 613 15.52 -7.22 8.16
C ASN A 613 14.95 -8.21 7.15
N VAL A 614 15.45 -8.16 5.93
CA VAL A 614 15.06 -9.07 4.86
C VAL A 614 16.13 -10.13 4.70
N VAL A 615 15.71 -11.39 4.66
CA VAL A 615 16.51 -12.52 4.24
C VAL A 615 15.92 -13.14 2.99
N ALA A 616 16.76 -13.50 2.05
CA ALA A 616 16.38 -14.23 0.85
C ALA A 616 17.09 -15.58 0.83
N ALA A 617 16.33 -16.64 0.61
CA ALA A 617 16.86 -17.99 0.50
C ALA A 617 16.58 -18.55 -0.90
N ASP A 618 17.60 -19.17 -1.50
CA ASP A 618 17.47 -19.90 -2.78
C ASP A 618 16.76 -21.22 -2.52
N THR A 619 15.45 -21.22 -2.60
CA THR A 619 14.62 -22.41 -2.43
C THR A 619 13.31 -22.24 -3.17
N ASP A 620 12.72 -23.35 -3.60
CA ASP A 620 11.45 -23.36 -4.30
C ASP A 620 10.31 -22.90 -3.37
N GLU A 621 9.47 -22.05 -3.89
CA GLU A 621 8.22 -21.61 -3.26
C GLU A 621 7.05 -21.80 -4.22
N ARG A 622 5.91 -22.25 -3.72
CA ARG A 622 4.65 -22.32 -4.47
C ARG A 622 3.51 -21.77 -3.65
N ILE A 623 2.60 -21.07 -4.34
CA ILE A 623 1.35 -20.57 -3.74
C ILE A 623 0.22 -20.89 -4.70
N TYR A 624 -0.85 -21.49 -4.21
CA TYR A 624 -1.99 -21.90 -5.01
C TYR A 624 -3.30 -21.68 -4.27
N GLY A 625 -4.38 -21.53 -5.02
CA GLY A 625 -5.67 -21.28 -4.42
C GLY A 625 -6.77 -21.02 -5.44
N ALA A 626 -7.87 -20.52 -4.94
CA ALA A 626 -9.01 -20.15 -5.75
C ALA A 626 -9.74 -18.94 -5.17
N GLU A 627 -10.35 -18.17 -6.05
CA GLU A 627 -11.27 -17.10 -5.70
C GLU A 627 -12.57 -17.21 -6.49
N ALA A 628 -13.67 -16.83 -5.85
CA ALA A 628 -14.98 -16.78 -6.45
C ALA A 628 -15.71 -15.51 -6.04
N SER A 629 -16.51 -14.96 -6.92
CA SER A 629 -17.38 -13.83 -6.60
C SER A 629 -18.70 -13.94 -7.38
N ILE A 630 -19.75 -13.43 -6.75
CA ILE A 630 -21.07 -13.30 -7.37
C ILE A 630 -21.71 -12.00 -6.92
N ASN A 631 -22.29 -11.28 -7.87
CA ASN A 631 -23.12 -10.10 -7.62
C ASN A 631 -24.44 -10.30 -8.37
N HIS A 632 -25.56 -10.15 -7.67
CA HIS A 632 -26.87 -10.35 -8.24
C HIS A 632 -27.79 -9.16 -7.94
N ARG A 633 -28.49 -8.68 -8.95
CA ARG A 633 -29.54 -7.65 -8.83
C ARG A 633 -30.91 -8.33 -8.98
N PHE A 634 -31.62 -8.48 -7.87
CA PHE A 634 -32.93 -9.11 -7.85
C PHE A 634 -33.98 -8.27 -8.63
N ASN A 635 -33.96 -6.96 -8.39
CA ASN A 635 -34.80 -5.96 -9.03
C ASN A 635 -34.09 -4.59 -9.02
N GLN A 636 -34.82 -3.49 -9.23
CA GLN A 636 -34.23 -2.15 -9.24
C GLN A 636 -33.78 -1.69 -7.85
N GLU A 637 -34.43 -2.20 -6.80
CA GLU A 637 -34.15 -1.82 -5.42
C GLU A 637 -33.12 -2.75 -4.75
N TRP A 638 -33.22 -4.07 -4.94
CA TRP A 638 -32.43 -5.05 -4.20
C TRP A 638 -31.27 -5.61 -5.01
N SER A 639 -30.09 -5.55 -4.41
CA SER A 639 -28.89 -6.26 -4.89
C SER A 639 -28.15 -6.92 -3.73
N ALA A 640 -27.47 -8.02 -4.02
CA ALA A 640 -26.59 -8.71 -3.07
C ALA A 640 -25.37 -9.27 -3.80
N GLY A 641 -24.32 -9.49 -3.06
CA GLY A 641 -23.11 -10.11 -3.59
C GLY A 641 -22.29 -10.76 -2.49
N SER A 642 -21.42 -11.65 -2.92
CA SER A 642 -20.49 -12.37 -2.05
C SER A 642 -19.20 -12.64 -2.78
N SER A 643 -18.10 -12.73 -2.03
CA SER A 643 -16.81 -13.19 -2.53
C SER A 643 -16.13 -14.13 -1.55
N LEU A 644 -15.31 -15.02 -2.07
CA LEU A 644 -14.50 -15.97 -1.33
C LEU A 644 -13.12 -16.02 -1.96
N ALA A 645 -12.07 -15.98 -1.14
CA ALA A 645 -10.69 -16.18 -1.57
C ALA A 645 -9.98 -17.12 -0.61
N TYR A 646 -9.32 -18.12 -1.14
CA TYR A 646 -8.51 -19.09 -0.41
C TYR A 646 -7.16 -19.26 -1.08
N GLY A 647 -6.09 -19.27 -0.30
CA GLY A 647 -4.74 -19.54 -0.75
C GLY A 647 -3.98 -20.39 0.23
N LYS A 648 -3.08 -21.21 -0.29
CA LYS A 648 -2.08 -21.97 0.46
C LYS A 648 -0.72 -21.71 -0.14
N GLY A 649 0.26 -21.39 0.69
CA GLY A 649 1.65 -21.17 0.31
C GLY A 649 2.57 -22.16 1.00
N GLU A 650 3.57 -22.64 0.26
CA GLU A 650 4.56 -23.59 0.77
C GLU A 650 5.95 -23.27 0.20
N TYR A 651 6.99 -23.58 0.98
CA TYR A 651 8.39 -23.53 0.53
C TYR A 651 9.11 -24.85 0.83
N LYS A 652 10.17 -25.15 0.11
CA LYS A 652 11.01 -26.31 0.39
C LYS A 652 12.02 -25.96 1.48
N ASP A 653 12.11 -26.76 2.53
CA ASP A 653 13.17 -26.66 3.52
C ASP A 653 14.51 -27.29 3.00
N ALA A 654 15.58 -27.17 3.77
CA ALA A 654 16.88 -27.71 3.41
C ALA A 654 16.90 -29.24 3.24
N ALA A 655 15.92 -29.96 3.77
CA ALA A 655 15.73 -31.39 3.59
C ALA A 655 14.89 -31.75 2.34
N GLY A 656 14.41 -30.73 1.58
CA GLY A 656 13.57 -30.93 0.41
C GLY A 656 12.09 -31.14 0.74
N THR A 657 11.67 -30.95 2.00
CA THR A 657 10.28 -31.11 2.46
C THR A 657 9.51 -29.79 2.28
N TRP A 658 8.28 -29.87 1.77
CA TRP A 658 7.40 -28.71 1.68
C TRP A 658 6.88 -28.31 3.07
N ARG A 659 7.03 -27.04 3.42
CA ARG A 659 6.57 -26.39 4.66
C ARG A 659 5.65 -25.23 4.36
N ASP A 660 4.65 -25.01 5.18
CA ASP A 660 3.68 -23.95 5.00
C ASP A 660 4.31 -22.57 5.22
N LEU A 661 3.92 -21.60 4.37
CA LEU A 661 4.21 -20.19 4.57
C LEU A 661 3.21 -19.60 5.60
N GLY A 662 3.69 -18.71 6.44
CA GLY A 662 2.85 -18.07 7.45
C GLY A 662 1.82 -17.09 6.89
N ALA A 663 0.81 -16.79 7.69
CA ALA A 663 -0.30 -15.90 7.35
C ALA A 663 0.14 -14.44 7.06
N PHE A 664 1.32 -14.03 7.47
CA PHE A 664 1.91 -12.75 7.09
C PHE A 664 2.11 -12.65 5.56
N ARG A 665 2.37 -13.77 4.90
CA ARG A 665 2.55 -13.88 3.45
C ARG A 665 1.27 -14.26 2.73
N VAL A 666 0.57 -15.28 3.23
CA VAL A 666 -0.61 -15.86 2.57
C VAL A 666 -1.82 -15.65 3.48
N THR A 667 -2.67 -14.72 3.11
CA THR A 667 -3.89 -14.42 3.88
C THR A 667 -4.74 -15.69 4.06
N PRO A 668 -5.23 -15.99 5.26
CA PRO A 668 -6.19 -17.08 5.50
C PRO A 668 -7.46 -16.88 4.65
N LEU A 669 -8.31 -17.92 4.61
CA LEU A 669 -9.61 -17.85 3.94
C LEU A 669 -10.31 -16.53 4.26
N LYS A 670 -10.67 -15.78 3.22
CA LYS A 670 -11.40 -14.52 3.32
C LYS A 670 -12.72 -14.63 2.60
N ALA A 671 -13.78 -14.22 3.28
CA ALA A 671 -15.13 -14.15 2.71
C ALA A 671 -15.71 -12.75 2.93
N THR A 672 -16.40 -12.21 1.93
CA THR A 672 -17.19 -10.98 2.06
C THR A 672 -18.60 -11.21 1.53
N ALA A 673 -19.57 -10.51 2.08
CA ALA A 673 -20.94 -10.52 1.57
C ALA A 673 -21.60 -9.17 1.80
N TYR A 674 -22.57 -8.84 0.96
CA TYR A 674 -23.41 -7.65 1.16
C TYR A 674 -24.83 -7.87 0.67
N ALA A 675 -25.75 -7.11 1.27
CA ALA A 675 -27.10 -6.85 0.76
C ALA A 675 -27.32 -5.34 0.73
N GLN A 676 -27.86 -4.82 -0.35
CA GLN A 676 -28.10 -3.41 -0.55
C GLN A 676 -29.53 -3.17 -1.00
N TYR A 677 -30.19 -2.20 -0.40
CA TYR A 677 -31.45 -1.63 -0.83
C TYR A 677 -31.23 -0.23 -1.37
N THR A 678 -31.69 0.03 -2.58
CA THR A 678 -31.67 1.35 -3.22
C THR A 678 -33.10 1.86 -3.32
N PHE A 679 -33.39 2.96 -2.66
CA PHE A 679 -34.69 3.59 -2.68
C PHE A 679 -34.96 4.26 -4.04
N PRO A 680 -36.24 4.40 -4.47
CA PRO A 680 -36.57 5.00 -5.77
C PRO A 680 -35.99 6.41 -5.98
N GLN A 681 -35.83 7.19 -4.91
CA GLN A 681 -35.22 8.52 -4.93
C GLN A 681 -33.68 8.51 -4.99
N GLY A 682 -33.04 7.36 -5.14
CA GLY A 682 -31.60 7.22 -5.28
C GLY A 682 -30.81 7.11 -3.96
N SER A 683 -31.47 7.18 -2.79
CA SER A 683 -30.84 6.87 -1.51
C SER A 683 -30.52 5.37 -1.43
N SER A 684 -29.57 4.96 -0.61
CA SER A 684 -29.22 3.54 -0.46
C SER A 684 -28.87 3.18 0.97
N LEU A 685 -29.14 1.91 1.32
CA LEU A 685 -28.72 1.27 2.57
C LEU A 685 -28.03 -0.05 2.25
N ARG A 686 -26.86 -0.26 2.79
CA ARG A 686 -26.04 -1.46 2.57
C ARG A 686 -25.61 -2.06 3.88
N LEU A 687 -25.96 -3.32 4.09
CA LEU A 687 -25.38 -4.16 5.13
C LEU A 687 -24.30 -5.04 4.47
N GLN A 688 -23.09 -5.03 5.02
CA GLN A 688 -22.00 -5.84 4.52
C GLN A 688 -21.23 -6.51 5.65
N GLY A 689 -20.56 -7.61 5.32
CA GLY A 689 -19.72 -8.33 6.28
C GLY A 689 -18.43 -8.79 5.63
N SER A 690 -17.42 -8.99 6.48
CA SER A 690 -16.14 -9.58 6.14
C SER A 690 -15.78 -10.61 7.20
N ALA A 691 -15.33 -11.78 6.76
CA ALA A 691 -14.86 -12.86 7.64
C ALA A 691 -13.48 -13.35 7.18
N ILE A 692 -12.59 -13.52 8.14
CA ILE A 692 -11.25 -14.07 7.95
C ILE A 692 -11.17 -15.39 8.75
N GLY A 693 -10.71 -16.46 8.10
CA GLY A 693 -10.50 -17.75 8.72
C GLY A 693 -9.30 -17.77 9.67
N GLY A 694 -9.27 -18.76 10.55
CA GLY A 694 -8.09 -19.05 11.37
C GLY A 694 -7.08 -19.91 10.61
N THR A 695 -5.83 -19.91 11.09
CA THR A 695 -4.78 -20.83 10.64
C THR A 695 -3.80 -21.08 11.79
N ASP A 696 -3.18 -22.26 11.79
CA ASP A 696 -2.12 -22.59 12.74
C ASP A 696 -0.75 -22.02 12.34
N GLU A 697 -0.65 -21.46 11.12
CA GLU A 697 0.58 -20.92 10.55
C GLU A 697 0.53 -19.38 10.49
N ALA A 698 0.79 -18.70 11.61
CA ALA A 698 0.88 -17.23 11.62
C ALA A 698 2.21 -16.74 11.04
N TYR A 699 3.30 -17.40 11.45
CA TYR A 699 4.66 -17.10 11.05
C TYR A 699 5.53 -18.34 11.23
N ASN A 700 6.37 -18.61 10.27
CA ASN A 700 7.32 -19.73 10.35
C ASN A 700 8.75 -19.18 10.20
N ASP A 701 9.54 -19.23 11.27
CA ASP A 701 10.91 -18.72 11.33
C ASP A 701 11.97 -19.78 10.97
N MET A 702 11.57 -21.01 10.66
CA MET A 702 12.51 -22.07 10.28
C MET A 702 13.33 -21.73 9.05
N LEU A 703 12.76 -20.94 8.12
CA LEU A 703 13.48 -20.45 6.97
C LEU A 703 14.60 -19.47 7.39
N VAL A 704 14.29 -18.58 8.34
CA VAL A 704 15.28 -17.64 8.90
C VAL A 704 16.37 -18.41 9.66
N ALA A 705 16.00 -19.43 10.42
CA ALA A 705 16.94 -20.30 11.12
C ALA A 705 17.87 -21.10 10.17
N ALA A 706 17.39 -21.44 8.98
CA ALA A 706 18.22 -22.09 7.96
C ALA A 706 19.30 -21.16 7.39
N VAL A 707 19.04 -19.87 7.33
CA VAL A 707 19.97 -18.82 6.84
C VAL A 707 20.81 -18.25 7.98
N ASP A 708 20.22 -18.02 9.16
CA ASP A 708 20.89 -17.52 10.36
C ASP A 708 20.92 -18.59 11.47
N LYS A 709 22.04 -19.27 11.60
CA LYS A 709 22.28 -20.33 12.61
C LYS A 709 22.17 -19.84 14.08
N ASN A 710 22.06 -18.55 14.31
CA ASN A 710 21.91 -17.98 15.66
C ASN A 710 20.43 -17.88 16.11
N ILE A 711 19.48 -18.15 15.24
CA ILE A 711 18.05 -18.18 15.58
C ILE A 711 17.69 -19.59 16.05
N SER A 712 17.50 -19.75 17.36
CA SER A 712 17.44 -21.07 17.99
C SER A 712 16.07 -21.69 18.17
N LYS A 713 14.95 -21.04 17.83
CA LYS A 713 13.60 -21.64 17.98
C LYS A 713 12.60 -21.04 17.00
N SER A 714 11.84 -21.90 16.33
CA SER A 714 10.64 -21.52 15.59
C SER A 714 9.57 -20.99 16.55
N ARG A 715 8.99 -19.84 16.24
CA ARG A 715 7.80 -19.32 16.91
C ARG A 715 6.60 -19.72 16.05
N GLU A 716 6.00 -20.83 16.39
CA GLU A 716 4.69 -21.16 15.84
C GLU A 716 3.67 -20.25 16.52
N ALA A 717 2.96 -19.48 15.74
CA ALA A 717 1.85 -18.68 16.24
C ALA A 717 0.62 -18.96 15.38
N LYS A 718 -0.55 -18.93 16.02
CA LYS A 718 -1.83 -19.17 15.38
C LYS A 718 -2.52 -17.86 15.05
N ILE A 719 -3.26 -17.83 13.94
CA ILE A 719 -4.21 -16.78 13.64
C ILE A 719 -5.61 -17.21 14.10
N THR A 720 -6.18 -16.44 14.99
CA THR A 720 -7.59 -16.56 15.34
C THR A 720 -8.44 -15.85 14.31
N GLY A 721 -9.36 -16.55 13.67
CA GLY A 721 -10.30 -15.98 12.71
C GLY A 721 -11.27 -15.00 13.37
N TYR A 722 -11.84 -14.11 12.57
CA TYR A 722 -12.81 -13.10 13.02
C TYR A 722 -13.79 -12.72 11.91
N ALA A 723 -14.90 -12.10 12.30
CA ALA A 723 -15.87 -11.55 11.38
C ALA A 723 -16.41 -10.22 11.90
N THR A 724 -16.65 -9.28 10.98
CA THR A 724 -17.24 -7.97 11.26
C THR A 724 -18.42 -7.70 10.32
N LEU A 725 -19.36 -6.87 10.78
CA LEU A 725 -20.49 -6.38 10.01
C LEU A 725 -20.49 -4.86 10.02
N ASP A 726 -20.82 -4.25 8.88
CA ASP A 726 -20.92 -2.80 8.71
C ASP A 726 -22.28 -2.44 8.12
N LEU A 727 -22.80 -1.27 8.49
CA LEU A 727 -23.98 -0.66 7.89
C LEU A 727 -23.59 0.67 7.25
N LEU A 728 -23.83 0.80 5.98
CA LEU A 728 -23.52 1.99 5.20
C LEU A 728 -24.80 2.56 4.61
N GLY A 729 -24.93 3.88 4.57
CA GLY A 729 -26.07 4.52 3.94
C GLY A 729 -25.69 5.83 3.25
N GLN A 730 -26.45 6.14 2.22
CA GLN A 730 -26.39 7.42 1.51
C GLN A 730 -27.79 7.91 1.28
N VAL A 731 -28.04 9.17 1.65
CA VAL A 731 -29.36 9.80 1.58
C VAL A 731 -29.22 11.18 0.93
N LYS A 732 -30.03 11.48 -0.05
CA LYS A 732 -30.12 12.84 -0.58
C LYS A 732 -30.73 13.77 0.45
N LEU A 733 -30.01 14.83 0.80
CA LEU A 733 -30.43 15.82 1.81
C LEU A 733 -30.23 17.25 1.29
N GLY A 734 -31.32 17.92 0.98
CA GLY A 734 -31.29 19.27 0.39
C GLY A 734 -30.60 19.24 -0.98
N LYS A 735 -29.55 20.07 -1.18
CA LYS A 735 -28.76 20.14 -2.41
C LYS A 735 -27.56 19.19 -2.42
N GLY A 736 -27.41 18.36 -1.40
CA GLY A 736 -26.26 17.48 -1.27
C GLY A 736 -26.64 16.05 -0.88
N ASP A 737 -25.61 15.26 -0.60
CA ASP A 737 -25.71 13.87 -0.20
C ASP A 737 -25.13 13.69 1.21
N LEU A 738 -25.92 13.08 2.10
CA LEU A 738 -25.47 12.65 3.41
C LEU A 738 -25.10 11.17 3.35
N ALA A 739 -23.84 10.85 3.62
CA ALA A 739 -23.36 9.48 3.77
C ALA A 739 -23.09 9.18 5.24
N PHE A 740 -23.42 7.97 5.69
CA PHE A 740 -23.12 7.50 7.03
C PHE A 740 -22.60 6.07 7.01
N GLY A 741 -21.79 5.73 8.00
CA GLY A 741 -21.25 4.40 8.21
C GLY A 741 -21.24 4.03 9.68
N VAL A 742 -21.67 2.80 9.99
CA VAL A 742 -21.48 2.14 11.28
C VAL A 742 -20.64 0.91 11.02
N TYR A 743 -19.39 0.95 11.46
CA TYR A 743 -18.44 -0.12 11.23
C TYR A 743 -18.31 -1.01 12.45
N ASN A 744 -18.11 -2.31 12.22
CA ASN A 744 -18.10 -3.32 13.29
C ASN A 744 -19.34 -3.20 14.19
N ILE A 745 -20.53 -3.27 13.60
CA ILE A 745 -21.82 -3.09 14.32
C ILE A 745 -21.91 -4.03 15.55
N GLY A 746 -21.40 -5.25 15.41
CA GLY A 746 -21.39 -6.25 16.49
C GLY A 746 -20.44 -5.91 17.64
N ASN A 747 -19.64 -4.84 17.49
CA ASN A 747 -18.56 -4.50 18.42
C ASN A 747 -17.66 -5.72 18.71
N THR A 748 -17.39 -6.51 17.66
CA THR A 748 -16.56 -7.72 17.74
C THR A 748 -15.17 -7.36 18.20
N ARG A 749 -14.67 -8.03 19.21
CA ARG A 749 -13.29 -7.96 19.65
C ARG A 749 -12.44 -8.86 18.78
N TYR A 750 -11.41 -8.30 18.16
CA TYR A 750 -10.50 -9.08 17.31
C TYR A 750 -9.13 -8.39 17.18
N ARG A 751 -8.16 -9.14 16.70
CA ARG A 751 -6.87 -8.63 16.19
C ARG A 751 -6.77 -8.96 14.70
N SER A 752 -6.28 -8.04 13.91
CA SER A 752 -6.07 -8.28 12.48
C SER A 752 -5.05 -9.40 12.24
N VAL A 753 -5.07 -10.03 11.07
CA VAL A 753 -4.04 -11.02 10.67
C VAL A 753 -2.65 -10.40 10.80
N PHE A 754 -2.50 -9.14 10.37
CA PHE A 754 -1.24 -8.42 10.49
C PHE A 754 -0.77 -8.32 11.95
N ASN A 755 -1.63 -7.87 12.88
CA ASN A 755 -1.24 -7.67 14.27
C ASN A 755 -0.89 -8.99 14.97
N GLN A 756 -1.63 -10.08 14.67
CA GLN A 756 -1.34 -11.39 15.20
C GLN A 756 0.00 -11.94 14.66
N SER A 757 0.28 -11.76 13.36
CA SER A 757 1.56 -12.13 12.73
C SER A 757 2.71 -11.25 13.23
N ALA A 758 2.48 -9.94 13.36
CA ALA A 758 3.47 -8.99 13.86
C ALA A 758 3.88 -9.28 15.32
N GLU A 759 2.93 -9.72 16.16
CA GLU A 759 3.24 -10.18 17.53
C GLU A 759 4.20 -11.37 17.51
N ALA A 760 3.98 -12.32 16.61
CA ALA A 760 4.87 -13.48 16.47
C ALA A 760 6.27 -13.07 15.99
N ILE A 761 6.38 -12.08 15.12
CA ILE A 761 7.65 -11.59 14.56
C ILE A 761 8.39 -10.68 15.55
N ALA A 762 7.70 -9.66 16.07
CA ALA A 762 8.29 -8.52 16.76
C ALA A 762 8.01 -8.47 18.26
N GLY A 763 7.21 -9.39 18.77
CA GLY A 763 6.86 -9.50 20.19
C GLY A 763 5.55 -8.80 20.57
N PRO A 764 5.19 -8.86 21.88
CA PRO A 764 3.83 -8.54 22.35
C PRO A 764 3.35 -7.13 22.01
N LEU A 765 4.23 -6.12 21.98
CA LEU A 765 3.87 -4.73 21.68
C LEU A 765 3.30 -4.53 20.26
N ALA A 766 3.53 -5.48 19.34
CA ALA A 766 2.98 -5.45 17.99
C ALA A 766 1.60 -6.11 17.87
N GLY A 767 1.14 -6.83 18.89
CA GLY A 767 -0.11 -7.61 18.91
C GLY A 767 -1.36 -6.80 19.30
N GLN A 768 -1.52 -5.60 18.84
CA GLN A 768 -2.59 -4.69 19.23
C GLN A 768 -3.98 -5.20 18.83
N GLU A 769 -5.00 -4.86 19.64
CA GLU A 769 -6.41 -5.06 19.32
C GLU A 769 -6.82 -4.19 18.12
N ALA A 770 -7.77 -4.68 17.35
CA ALA A 770 -8.42 -3.88 16.32
C ALA A 770 -9.46 -2.94 16.95
N GLN A 771 -9.86 -1.94 16.18
CA GLN A 771 -10.83 -0.96 16.60
C GLN A 771 -12.20 -1.60 16.79
N GLY A 772 -12.89 -1.27 17.90
CA GLY A 772 -14.27 -1.65 18.14
C GLY A 772 -15.24 -0.95 17.19
N ARG A 773 -16.51 -0.83 17.57
CA ARG A 773 -17.51 -0.12 16.75
C ARG A 773 -17.16 1.34 16.57
N THR A 774 -17.30 1.83 15.31
CA THR A 774 -17.07 3.24 14.96
C THR A 774 -18.22 3.78 14.10
N TYR A 775 -18.35 5.10 14.13
CA TYR A 775 -19.37 5.83 13.37
C TYR A 775 -18.68 6.87 12.51
N GLY A 776 -19.16 7.01 11.29
CA GLY A 776 -18.79 8.08 10.37
C GLY A 776 -20.01 8.75 9.78
N LEU A 777 -19.97 10.05 9.65
CA LEU A 777 -21.00 10.87 8.99
C LEU A 777 -20.30 11.87 8.07
N GLN A 778 -20.81 12.04 6.85
CA GLN A 778 -20.26 12.95 5.86
C GLN A 778 -21.35 13.61 5.05
N TYR A 779 -21.24 14.91 4.83
CA TYR A 779 -22.12 15.66 3.94
C TYR A 779 -21.32 16.21 2.75
N ASN A 780 -21.78 15.93 1.54
CA ASN A 780 -21.23 16.43 0.29
C ASN A 780 -22.22 17.39 -0.34
N LEU A 781 -21.77 18.58 -0.70
CA LEU A 781 -22.56 19.61 -1.34
C LEU A 781 -21.96 19.97 -2.68
N ASN A 782 -22.72 19.79 -3.76
CA ASN A 782 -22.38 20.28 -5.10
C ASN A 782 -22.98 21.67 -5.30
N TRP A 783 -22.16 22.57 -5.84
CA TRP A 783 -22.57 23.94 -6.11
C TRP A 783 -22.07 24.39 -7.49
N PHE A 784 -22.98 25.08 -8.24
CA PHE A 784 -23.01 25.42 -9.68
C PHE A 784 -23.37 24.28 -10.62
#